data_22643fee343a2fe009c979dbc1755249
#
_entry.id   22643fee343a2fe009c979dbc1755249
#
_cell.length_a   1.000
_cell.length_b   1.000
_cell.length_c   1.000
_cell.angle_alpha   90.00
_cell.angle_beta   90.00
_cell.angle_gamma   90.00
#
_symmetry.space_group_name_H-M   'P 1'
#
loop_
_entity.id
_entity.type
_entity.pdbx_description
1 polymer ?
#
loop_
_entity_poly.entity_id
_entity_poly.type
_entity_poly.pdbx_seq_one_letter_code
_entity_poly.pdbx_strand_id
1 'polypeptide(L)'
;MQKLLILLHCFFIIATSATAQLAESSNVQQYTTDNGLPSNGIKGLQWDEKTEFLWMATEAGIVRFNGVDFNSFTKENMTSITAERMLFMVKNNAGKIYTADQSGNIFYIDKSKPVLWKKASVNKGVNPYLGNYHVLGVSDIFFKKYADAPTPSAFSFGFNKIICISDTSCFILNQGNLFLYTISLQQPVSIPFEKGSINTVFKIAGNYFINTNKKETFLFNINDQSFNPVSITEAGGSLLQPKTNNSLLYWQTGMPNPVFIDGEKAWLLTYDGSTIHANLIFTGIPAGSAIKSIQYSEKNRLLFIATESKGLIVINQNRVQSKKRNEVNSNNRNSYYSQVELENGNILTNEGDIIGNSSTSINKLPIKGKFDFTVSQTSEHVLWYNQVEASVGYNCLHRYDKSSGETKIFEKIKWGDIVTVSGTDIYLANMNGIGILDADSFRFLYKYSKELRGVATFDFAEISPGILALATCGGLLRFNIATAKLDTIFSKANICVRSIWKNKDYVFFGTYGSGFYIYKNGKIKSMPLDKNKYLLYPHCFVPDDNGYCWISTNRGLFKSSLSELLNAFEKNTTTVYYHYFGKKDGMEMTELNGGCTPCALRLKNKTISFPTMDGLLWVNPEKAVPILPAGEIFIDDFTVDDQKVDPDSLSFKKLPAGTAEIFIQLGFSAWCNKENIYMDYQLNDTVNWKTINTDNVAEIRLYNLPSGNYVLRIRKLNGFGINNYSYKEIRFSISTPWHKQWWFYALISLFVVGIAAGYLRLRTRQYKIRQRKLEKQVAEKTRELQEQNEVLEKNNTIKTRLISIISHDIVTPLKFVTVAGKNLIEKRDLMSEELQQETIREMTNTAQELQLLSTNILNWIKYQNENRRLAKETFNVHELVNQVLGVLNSLARQKNLTLVNNVNSNLEIRQFFEPLKILIYNLLTNAINFSEKGSIIISARPGDERVTIIVQDEGAGMTPEQIKNIRADQFIVSSANIDNRKGNGLGYLIIKDLLKMMDASLHIDSEKGKGTTVSIFLPVEKK
;
A
#
# COMPACT_ATOMS: atom_id res chain seq x y z
N MET A 1 37.40 -22.13 -46.35
CA MET A 1 37.57 -21.65 -44.91
C MET A 1 37.88 -20.17 -44.81
N GLN A 2 38.76 -19.56 -45.60
CA GLN A 2 39.03 -18.10 -45.50
C GLN A 2 37.83 -17.21 -45.87
N LYS A 3 36.98 -17.54 -46.83
CA LYS A 3 35.77 -16.77 -47.16
C LYS A 3 34.65 -16.87 -46.09
N LEU A 4 34.62 -17.96 -45.31
CA LEU A 4 33.68 -18.13 -44.19
C LEU A 4 34.12 -17.35 -42.96
N LEU A 5 35.44 -17.22 -42.73
CA LEU A 5 36.00 -16.38 -41.65
C LEU A 5 35.78 -14.88 -41.92
N ILE A 6 35.87 -14.45 -43.18
CA ILE A 6 35.63 -13.04 -43.55
C ILE A 6 34.13 -12.71 -43.42
N LEU A 7 33.21 -13.63 -43.75
CA LEU A 7 31.77 -13.44 -43.54
C LEU A 7 31.41 -13.43 -42.02
N LEU A 8 32.04 -14.27 -41.21
CA LEU A 8 31.86 -14.22 -39.73
C LEU A 8 32.45 -12.95 -39.14
N HIS A 9 33.57 -12.44 -39.65
CA HIS A 9 34.14 -11.16 -39.20
C HIS A 9 33.28 -9.95 -39.61
N CYS A 10 32.69 -9.96 -40.81
CA CYS A 10 31.77 -8.95 -41.26
C CYS A 10 30.42 -9.02 -40.51
N PHE A 11 29.94 -10.19 -40.09
CA PHE A 11 28.73 -10.33 -39.25
C PHE A 11 28.99 -9.86 -37.82
N PHE A 12 30.20 -9.99 -37.28
CA PHE A 12 30.55 -9.47 -35.96
C PHE A 12 30.75 -7.93 -35.95
N ILE A 13 31.13 -7.35 -37.07
CA ILE A 13 31.32 -5.89 -37.21
C ILE A 13 29.99 -5.17 -37.48
N ILE A 14 28.96 -5.85 -37.99
CA ILE A 14 27.64 -5.22 -38.20
C ILE A 14 26.74 -5.31 -36.96
N ALA A 15 27.09 -6.13 -35.95
CA ALA A 15 26.34 -6.24 -34.67
C ALA A 15 26.72 -5.18 -33.63
N THR A 16 27.69 -4.30 -33.89
CA THR A 16 27.97 -3.14 -33.05
C THR A 16 27.54 -1.83 -33.74
N SER A 17 26.31 -1.78 -34.23
CA SER A 17 25.62 -0.49 -34.28
C SER A 17 25.41 -0.08 -32.84
N ALA A 18 26.37 0.67 -32.29
CA ALA A 18 26.20 1.42 -31.07
C ALA A 18 24.96 2.32 -31.25
N THR A 19 23.81 1.80 -30.89
CA THR A 19 22.67 2.65 -30.59
C THR A 19 23.19 3.58 -29.51
N ALA A 20 23.43 4.82 -29.85
CA ALA A 20 23.60 5.88 -28.88
C ALA A 20 22.41 5.74 -27.92
N GLN A 21 22.65 5.19 -26.74
CA GLN A 21 21.62 4.97 -25.75
C GLN A 21 21.27 6.37 -25.28
N LEU A 22 20.19 6.92 -25.87
CA LEU A 22 19.60 8.16 -25.39
C LEU A 22 19.45 7.99 -23.88
N ALA A 23 20.05 8.91 -23.14
CA ALA A 23 19.99 8.91 -21.69
C ALA A 23 18.52 8.84 -21.28
N GLU A 24 18.15 7.71 -20.69
CA GLU A 24 16.78 7.51 -20.22
C GLU A 24 16.54 8.52 -19.09
N SER A 25 15.37 9.15 -19.08
CA SER A 25 14.98 10.09 -18.02
C SER A 25 15.04 9.41 -16.66
N SER A 26 15.45 10.18 -15.65
CA SER A 26 15.64 9.68 -14.30
C SER A 26 14.65 10.35 -13.35
N ASN A 27 14.20 9.61 -12.33
CA ASN A 27 13.44 10.14 -11.22
C ASN A 27 14.39 10.41 -10.04
N VAL A 28 14.45 11.65 -9.60
CA VAL A 28 15.32 12.12 -8.52
C VAL A 28 14.48 12.34 -7.27
N GLN A 29 14.81 11.63 -6.19
CA GLN A 29 14.20 11.80 -4.88
C GLN A 29 15.25 12.31 -3.90
N GLN A 30 14.95 13.38 -3.20
CA GLN A 30 15.82 13.94 -2.17
C GLN A 30 15.19 13.70 -0.80
N TYR A 31 15.98 13.14 0.11
CA TYR A 31 15.60 12.89 1.49
C TYR A 31 16.39 13.81 2.40
N THR A 32 15.67 14.56 3.22
CA THR A 32 16.18 15.51 4.20
C THR A 32 15.54 15.23 5.56
N THR A 33 15.92 16.03 6.55
CA THR A 33 15.26 15.99 7.86
C THR A 33 13.75 16.22 7.78
N ASP A 34 13.27 16.94 6.77
CA ASP A 34 11.86 17.24 6.60
C ASP A 34 11.02 16.03 6.16
N ASN A 35 11.67 15.00 5.60
CA ASN A 35 11.00 13.80 5.13
C ASN A 35 11.59 12.50 5.73
N GLY A 36 12.09 12.60 6.97
CA GLY A 36 12.39 11.46 7.82
C GLY A 36 13.86 11.05 7.91
N LEU A 37 14.79 11.68 7.17
CA LEU A 37 16.20 11.45 7.35
C LEU A 37 16.65 12.08 8.70
N PRO A 38 17.31 11.33 9.60
CA PRO A 38 17.66 11.86 10.93
C PRO A 38 18.63 13.02 10.92
N SER A 39 19.48 13.11 9.90
CA SER A 39 20.42 14.22 9.72
C SER A 39 20.77 14.39 8.25
N ASN A 40 20.82 15.66 7.80
CA ASN A 40 21.25 16.00 6.45
C ASN A 40 22.75 15.79 6.22
N GLY A 41 23.55 15.73 7.29
CA GLY A 41 24.98 15.52 7.24
C GLY A 41 25.35 14.04 7.18
N ILE A 42 25.55 13.50 5.99
CA ILE A 42 25.91 12.10 5.78
C ILE A 42 27.43 12.00 5.56
N LYS A 43 28.11 11.17 6.35
CA LYS A 43 29.57 10.96 6.30
C LYS A 43 30.00 9.83 5.37
N GLY A 44 29.12 8.88 5.12
CA GLY A 44 29.40 7.73 4.25
C GLY A 44 28.16 6.90 3.98
N LEU A 45 28.16 6.24 2.82
CA LEU A 45 27.12 5.31 2.37
C LEU A 45 27.73 3.94 2.11
N GLN A 46 26.97 2.89 2.39
CA GLN A 46 27.25 1.55 1.91
C GLN A 46 25.96 0.85 1.52
N TRP A 47 25.94 0.32 0.33
CA TRP A 47 24.90 -0.58 -0.14
C TRP A 47 25.22 -2.03 0.25
N ASP A 48 24.28 -2.70 0.91
CA ASP A 48 24.40 -4.12 1.21
C ASP A 48 23.59 -4.93 0.18
N GLU A 49 24.28 -5.64 -0.69
CA GLU A 49 23.67 -6.43 -1.75
C GLU A 49 22.87 -7.64 -1.24
N LYS A 50 23.16 -8.12 -0.01
CA LYS A 50 22.48 -9.28 0.55
C LYS A 50 21.10 -8.93 1.10
N THR A 51 21.05 -7.84 1.88
CA THR A 51 19.82 -7.38 2.53
C THR A 51 19.09 -6.33 1.71
N GLU A 52 19.77 -5.75 0.72
CA GLU A 52 19.30 -4.61 -0.06
C GLU A 52 18.96 -3.41 0.81
N PHE A 53 19.71 -3.18 1.87
CA PHE A 53 19.63 -1.98 2.69
C PHE A 53 20.74 -0.99 2.33
N LEU A 54 20.40 0.29 2.35
CA LEU A 54 21.38 1.34 2.30
C LEU A 54 21.74 1.77 3.73
N TRP A 55 22.99 1.61 4.07
CA TRP A 55 23.53 2.02 5.36
C TRP A 55 24.21 3.35 5.27
N MET A 56 24.02 4.20 6.28
CA MET A 56 24.55 5.56 6.35
C MET A 56 25.18 5.84 7.70
N ALA A 57 26.33 6.46 7.67
CA ALA A 57 26.93 7.11 8.82
C ALA A 57 26.51 8.59 8.80
N THR A 58 25.86 9.06 9.86
CA THR A 58 25.32 10.41 9.94
C THR A 58 25.81 11.16 11.18
N GLU A 59 25.48 12.44 11.31
CA GLU A 59 25.70 13.22 12.54
C GLU A 59 24.76 12.79 13.67
N ALA A 60 23.70 12.02 13.36
CA ALA A 60 22.67 11.56 14.30
C ALA A 60 22.58 10.02 14.38
N GLY A 61 23.73 9.34 14.34
CA GLY A 61 23.82 7.89 14.48
C GLY A 61 24.02 7.11 13.19
N ILE A 62 23.90 5.79 13.31
CA ILE A 62 23.91 4.85 12.19
C ILE A 62 22.48 4.76 11.68
N VAL A 63 22.30 4.92 10.38
CA VAL A 63 20.98 4.89 9.76
C VAL A 63 20.92 3.78 8.72
N ARG A 64 19.87 2.99 8.78
CA ARG A 64 19.51 2.02 7.75
C ARG A 64 18.30 2.52 6.99
N PHE A 65 18.39 2.57 5.67
CA PHE A 65 17.30 2.94 4.78
C PHE A 65 16.91 1.75 3.92
N ASN A 66 15.63 1.44 3.86
CA ASN A 66 15.10 0.30 3.13
C ASN A 66 14.42 0.68 1.80
N GLY A 67 14.39 1.98 1.47
CA GLY A 67 13.69 2.54 0.30
C GLY A 67 12.40 3.28 0.66
N VAL A 68 11.89 3.13 1.88
CA VAL A 68 10.70 3.80 2.40
C VAL A 68 11.00 4.44 3.75
N ASP A 69 11.54 3.68 4.70
CA ASP A 69 11.71 4.10 6.09
C ASP A 69 13.18 4.16 6.49
N PHE A 70 13.51 5.13 7.34
CA PHE A 70 14.79 5.27 8.00
C PHE A 70 14.73 4.64 9.41
N ASN A 71 15.51 3.62 9.63
CA ASN A 71 15.71 3.03 10.95
C ASN A 71 17.03 3.54 11.53
N SER A 72 16.97 4.28 12.63
CA SER A 72 18.10 4.97 13.24
C SER A 72 18.57 4.24 14.50
N PHE A 73 19.89 4.05 14.58
CA PHE A 73 20.56 3.50 15.74
C PHE A 73 21.36 4.62 16.42
N THR A 74 20.88 5.05 17.58
CA THR A 74 21.41 6.17 18.36
C THR A 74 21.75 5.71 19.77
N LYS A 75 22.35 6.57 20.60
CA LYS A 75 22.61 6.27 22.01
C LYS A 75 21.34 5.95 22.83
N GLU A 76 20.19 6.42 22.38
CA GLU A 76 18.90 6.21 23.07
C GLU A 76 18.40 4.77 22.92
N ASN A 77 18.62 4.17 21.75
CA ASN A 77 18.12 2.82 21.47
C ASN A 77 19.22 1.76 21.36
N MET A 78 20.50 2.17 21.40
CA MET A 78 21.67 1.29 21.37
C MET A 78 22.76 1.82 22.33
N THR A 79 22.79 1.33 23.55
CA THR A 79 23.68 1.79 24.62
C THR A 79 25.18 1.66 24.32
N SER A 80 25.56 0.87 23.35
CA SER A 80 26.95 0.75 22.88
C SER A 80 27.41 1.93 22.02
N ILE A 81 26.50 2.73 21.49
CA ILE A 81 26.80 4.00 20.84
C ILE A 81 26.96 5.05 21.93
N THR A 82 28.15 5.62 22.06
CA THR A 82 28.45 6.61 23.10
C THR A 82 28.46 8.05 22.54
N ALA A 83 28.67 8.20 21.24
CA ALA A 83 28.56 9.47 20.53
C ALA A 83 27.71 9.28 19.27
N GLU A 84 26.76 10.17 19.02
CA GLU A 84 25.84 10.04 17.87
C GLU A 84 26.51 10.33 16.53
N ARG A 85 27.51 11.21 16.53
CA ARG A 85 28.24 11.52 15.33
C ARG A 85 29.06 10.32 14.87
N MET A 86 28.68 9.77 13.70
CA MET A 86 29.46 8.75 12.99
C MET A 86 30.53 9.38 12.12
N LEU A 87 31.67 8.72 12.00
CA LEU A 87 32.83 9.26 11.29
C LEU A 87 32.90 8.83 9.84
N PHE A 88 32.59 7.57 9.54
CA PHE A 88 32.66 6.97 8.21
C PHE A 88 31.76 5.75 8.12
N MET A 89 31.55 5.27 6.89
CA MET A 89 30.98 3.95 6.62
C MET A 89 31.75 3.29 5.47
N VAL A 90 32.28 2.11 5.72
CA VAL A 90 33.16 1.41 4.79
C VAL A 90 32.81 -0.06 4.66
N LYS A 91 33.15 -0.68 3.55
CA LYS A 91 32.93 -2.10 3.29
C LYS A 91 34.28 -2.77 3.05
N ASN A 92 34.55 -3.90 3.68
CA ASN A 92 35.78 -4.64 3.46
C ASN A 92 35.70 -5.53 2.21
N ASN A 93 36.80 -6.16 1.83
CA ASN A 93 36.85 -7.06 0.67
C ASN A 93 35.93 -8.29 0.79
N ALA A 94 35.61 -8.71 2.02
CA ALA A 94 34.64 -9.78 2.30
C ALA A 94 33.17 -9.33 2.26
N GLY A 95 32.91 -8.06 1.96
CA GLY A 95 31.57 -7.50 1.87
C GLY A 95 30.96 -7.08 3.21
N LYS A 96 31.73 -7.07 4.32
CA LYS A 96 31.25 -6.66 5.64
C LYS A 96 31.37 -5.14 5.82
N ILE A 97 30.31 -4.51 6.31
CA ILE A 97 30.21 -3.05 6.48
C ILE A 97 30.61 -2.68 7.90
N TYR A 98 31.44 -1.64 8.03
CA TYR A 98 31.93 -1.09 9.29
C TYR A 98 31.66 0.40 9.39
N THR A 99 31.50 0.87 10.63
CA THR A 99 31.41 2.30 10.96
C THR A 99 32.02 2.53 12.34
N ALA A 100 32.32 3.80 12.67
CA ALA A 100 32.76 4.16 14.00
C ALA A 100 32.07 5.44 14.48
N ASP A 101 31.82 5.53 15.79
CA ASP A 101 31.37 6.78 16.40
C ASP A 101 32.55 7.71 16.74
N GLN A 102 32.25 8.96 17.06
CA GLN A 102 33.26 9.96 17.40
C GLN A 102 34.07 9.59 18.66
N SER A 103 33.53 8.75 19.54
CA SER A 103 34.25 8.24 20.71
C SER A 103 35.25 7.14 20.36
N GLY A 104 35.22 6.61 19.13
CA GLY A 104 36.09 5.56 18.63
C GLY A 104 35.58 4.14 18.83
N ASN A 105 34.32 3.97 19.23
CA ASN A 105 33.69 2.65 19.19
C ASN A 105 33.45 2.24 17.74
N ILE A 106 33.82 1.01 17.42
CA ILE A 106 33.72 0.48 16.07
C ILE A 106 32.59 -0.54 16.04
N PHE A 107 31.74 -0.42 15.03
CA PHE A 107 30.59 -1.26 14.77
C PHE A 107 30.72 -1.94 13.43
N TYR A 108 30.19 -3.13 13.32
CA TYR A 108 29.95 -3.77 12.02
C TYR A 108 28.45 -4.04 11.85
N ILE A 109 28.04 -4.12 10.61
CA ILE A 109 26.65 -4.46 10.29
C ILE A 109 26.52 -5.98 10.22
N ASP A 110 25.62 -6.53 11.02
CA ASP A 110 25.20 -7.92 10.95
C ASP A 110 23.72 -7.99 10.55
N LYS A 111 23.49 -8.49 9.36
CA LYS A 111 22.16 -8.58 8.75
C LYS A 111 21.44 -7.21 8.72
N SER A 112 20.60 -6.94 9.69
CA SER A 112 19.77 -5.72 9.74
C SER A 112 20.12 -4.76 10.87
N LYS A 113 21.15 -5.06 11.68
CA LYS A 113 21.50 -4.29 12.88
C LYS A 113 23.00 -4.03 12.98
N PRO A 114 23.42 -2.87 13.50
CA PRO A 114 24.81 -2.67 13.89
C PRO A 114 25.13 -3.46 15.18
N VAL A 115 26.33 -4.02 15.21
CA VAL A 115 26.86 -4.76 16.37
C VAL A 115 28.18 -4.13 16.78
N LEU A 116 28.37 -3.89 18.08
CA LEU A 116 29.63 -3.38 18.62
C LEU A 116 30.74 -4.42 18.40
N TRP A 117 31.75 -4.05 17.60
CA TRP A 117 32.89 -4.91 17.37
C TRP A 117 34.03 -4.60 18.35
N LYS A 118 34.33 -3.31 18.55
CA LYS A 118 35.40 -2.89 19.47
C LYS A 118 34.98 -1.63 20.22
N LYS A 119 35.11 -1.69 21.55
CA LYS A 119 34.90 -0.53 22.41
C LYS A 119 36.16 0.34 22.46
N ALA A 120 36.00 1.67 22.45
CA ALA A 120 37.09 2.59 22.65
C ALA A 120 37.82 2.33 23.95
N SER A 121 39.17 2.33 23.93
CA SER A 121 39.98 2.16 25.15
C SER A 121 40.12 3.51 25.84
N VAL A 122 39.67 3.61 27.08
CA VAL A 122 39.69 4.83 27.89
C VAL A 122 41.12 5.35 28.16
N ASN A 123 42.13 4.45 28.11
CA ASN A 123 43.52 4.79 28.49
C ASN A 123 44.51 4.99 27.32
N LYS A 124 44.10 4.70 26.12
CA LYS A 124 44.88 5.06 24.92
C LYS A 124 43.99 6.03 24.16
N GLY A 125 44.35 7.32 24.21
CA GLY A 125 43.59 8.32 23.47
C GLY A 125 43.15 7.74 22.16
N VAL A 126 41.81 7.71 21.94
CA VAL A 126 41.23 7.22 20.70
C VAL A 126 42.04 7.88 19.63
N ASN A 127 42.62 7.09 18.75
CA ASN A 127 43.36 7.70 17.70
C ASN A 127 42.33 8.48 16.87
N PRO A 128 42.20 9.82 17.08
CA PRO A 128 41.17 10.60 16.37
C PRO A 128 41.43 10.58 14.85
N TYR A 129 42.53 10.00 14.46
CA TYR A 129 42.92 9.78 13.10
C TYR A 129 42.19 8.64 12.38
N LEU A 130 41.57 7.68 13.07
CA LEU A 130 40.62 6.78 12.41
C LEU A 130 39.47 7.54 11.74
N GLY A 131 39.06 8.68 12.27
CA GLY A 131 38.04 9.53 11.68
C GLY A 131 38.47 10.29 10.42
N ASN A 132 39.76 10.51 10.23
CA ASN A 132 40.30 11.16 9.03
C ASN A 132 40.82 10.15 7.99
N TYR A 133 40.95 8.88 8.38
CA TYR A 133 41.28 7.82 7.43
C TYR A 133 39.99 7.32 6.81
N HIS A 134 39.78 7.57 5.54
CA HIS A 134 38.91 6.76 4.71
C HIS A 134 39.55 5.37 4.64
N VAL A 135 39.41 4.57 5.70
CA VAL A 135 39.85 3.16 5.71
C VAL A 135 38.92 2.42 4.80
N LEU A 136 39.28 2.33 3.56
CA LEU A 136 38.48 1.70 2.53
C LEU A 136 38.91 0.24 2.45
N GLY A 137 38.12 -0.66 3.02
CA GLY A 137 38.21 -2.07 2.78
C GLY A 137 39.30 -2.81 3.51
N VAL A 138 39.37 -2.66 4.79
CA VAL A 138 40.28 -3.43 5.65
C VAL A 138 39.71 -4.82 5.90
N SER A 139 40.51 -5.87 5.82
CA SER A 139 40.15 -7.18 6.35
C SER A 139 40.02 -7.10 7.88
N ASP A 140 39.24 -8.01 8.47
CA ASP A 140 39.07 -8.09 9.92
C ASP A 140 40.40 -8.18 10.65
N ILE A 141 41.40 -8.84 10.04
CA ILE A 141 42.75 -9.01 10.58
C ILE A 141 43.53 -7.69 10.56
N PHE A 142 43.49 -6.97 9.45
CA PHE A 142 44.15 -5.68 9.32
C PHE A 142 43.55 -4.67 10.31
N PHE A 143 42.21 -4.63 10.41
CA PHE A 143 41.53 -3.76 11.35
C PHE A 143 41.87 -4.06 12.82
N LYS A 144 41.94 -5.35 13.23
CA LYS A 144 42.40 -5.78 14.53
C LYS A 144 43.79 -5.25 14.85
N LYS A 145 44.71 -5.40 13.92
CA LYS A 145 46.12 -5.03 14.12
C LYS A 145 46.31 -3.50 14.15
N TYR A 146 45.55 -2.76 13.33
CA TYR A 146 45.63 -1.29 13.29
C TYR A 146 44.94 -0.61 14.48
N ALA A 147 43.87 -1.18 14.99
CA ALA A 147 43.19 -0.64 16.14
C ALA A 147 44.05 -0.77 17.41
N ASP A 148 45.03 -1.67 17.44
CA ASP A 148 45.93 -1.93 18.57
C ASP A 148 47.36 -1.39 18.41
N ALA A 149 47.76 -1.03 17.18
CA ALA A 149 49.10 -0.52 16.93
C ALA A 149 49.19 0.99 17.21
N PRO A 150 50.32 1.45 17.84
CA PRO A 150 50.62 2.87 17.80
C PRO A 150 50.69 3.30 16.34
N THR A 151 50.05 4.42 15.97
CA THR A 151 50.09 4.95 14.60
C THR A 151 51.51 5.19 14.20
N PRO A 152 51.99 4.60 13.10
CA PRO A 152 53.29 4.97 12.56
C PRO A 152 53.28 6.47 12.28
N SER A 153 54.40 7.17 12.52
CA SER A 153 54.55 8.61 12.32
C SER A 153 54.15 9.06 10.91
N ALA A 154 54.25 8.21 9.92
CA ALA A 154 53.83 8.43 8.55
C ALA A 154 52.32 8.63 8.37
N PHE A 155 51.48 8.25 9.32
CA PHE A 155 50.02 8.42 9.29
C PHE A 155 49.56 9.68 10.07
N SER A 156 50.47 10.40 10.70
CA SER A 156 50.15 11.50 11.61
C SER A 156 49.83 12.85 10.95
N PHE A 157 50.04 13.01 9.66
CA PHE A 157 49.90 14.29 9.00
C PHE A 157 49.06 14.17 7.71
N GLY A 158 47.83 14.68 7.75
CA GLY A 158 47.03 14.96 6.57
C GLY A 158 45.89 13.96 6.26
N PHE A 159 45.09 14.29 5.24
CA PHE A 159 43.98 13.49 4.75
C PHE A 159 44.48 12.32 3.90
N ASN A 160 44.66 11.16 4.50
CA ASN A 160 45.07 9.94 3.82
C ASN A 160 43.85 9.16 3.32
N LYS A 161 43.92 8.64 2.10
CA LYS A 161 42.98 7.66 1.56
C LYS A 161 43.65 6.30 1.57
N ILE A 162 43.08 5.33 2.27
CA ILE A 162 43.59 3.97 2.37
C ILE A 162 42.75 3.07 1.48
N ILE A 163 43.39 2.23 0.68
CA ILE A 163 42.75 1.33 -0.28
C ILE A 163 43.32 -0.07 -0.06
N CYS A 164 42.52 -0.99 0.44
CA CYS A 164 42.99 -2.34 0.70
C CYS A 164 43.17 -3.16 -0.60
N ILE A 165 44.31 -3.81 -0.66
CA ILE A 165 44.68 -4.72 -1.74
C ILE A 165 44.34 -6.16 -1.33
N SER A 166 44.75 -6.54 -0.13
CA SER A 166 44.57 -7.86 0.47
C SER A 166 44.37 -7.74 1.98
N ASP A 167 44.21 -8.85 2.66
CA ASP A 167 44.14 -8.92 4.12
C ASP A 167 45.42 -8.43 4.84
N THR A 168 46.51 -8.32 4.10
CA THR A 168 47.82 -7.97 4.64
C THR A 168 48.45 -6.73 4.02
N SER A 169 47.82 -6.11 3.01
CA SER A 169 48.41 -4.97 2.28
C SER A 169 47.37 -3.94 1.85
N CYS A 170 47.77 -2.69 1.82
CA CYS A 170 46.96 -1.57 1.31
C CYS A 170 47.82 -0.50 0.64
N PHE A 171 47.16 0.26 -0.24
CA PHE A 171 47.68 1.53 -0.71
C PHE A 171 47.30 2.64 0.24
N ILE A 172 48.18 3.60 0.41
CA ILE A 172 47.94 4.85 1.12
C ILE A 172 48.17 5.98 0.12
N LEU A 173 47.13 6.76 -0.15
CA LEU A 173 47.26 7.99 -0.95
C LEU A 173 47.30 9.18 -0.02
N ASN A 174 48.44 9.85 0.04
CA ASN A 174 48.66 11.02 0.88
C ASN A 174 49.18 12.19 0.04
N GLN A 175 48.48 13.31 0.01
CA GLN A 175 48.87 14.54 -0.71
C GLN A 175 49.29 14.27 -2.13
N GLY A 176 48.63 13.38 -2.85
CA GLY A 176 48.92 13.03 -4.24
C GLY A 176 50.08 12.05 -4.44
N ASN A 177 50.67 11.53 -3.37
CA ASN A 177 51.70 10.48 -3.39
C ASN A 177 51.09 9.14 -2.96
N LEU A 178 51.52 8.08 -3.61
CA LEU A 178 51.08 6.72 -3.37
C LEU A 178 52.13 5.92 -2.60
N PHE A 179 51.67 5.23 -1.57
CA PHE A 179 52.49 4.35 -0.75
C PHE A 179 51.88 2.95 -0.71
N LEU A 180 52.71 1.94 -0.68
CA LEU A 180 52.35 0.55 -0.36
C LEU A 180 52.68 0.26 1.09
N TYR A 181 51.71 -0.23 1.81
CA TYR A 181 51.93 -0.74 3.16
C TYR A 181 51.52 -2.24 3.22
N THR A 182 52.40 -3.04 3.82
CA THR A 182 52.13 -4.44 4.13
C THR A 182 52.32 -4.70 5.62
N ILE A 183 51.64 -5.68 6.19
CA ILE A 183 51.71 -5.98 7.62
C ILE A 183 53.15 -6.36 8.03
N SER A 184 53.92 -6.92 7.13
CA SER A 184 55.33 -7.28 7.34
C SER A 184 56.25 -6.07 7.31
N LEU A 185 55.86 -4.95 6.71
CA LEU A 185 56.62 -3.71 6.65
C LEU A 185 56.24 -2.85 7.85
N GLN A 186 57.25 -2.34 8.56
CA GLN A 186 57.00 -1.44 9.69
C GLN A 186 56.67 -0.01 9.25
N GLN A 187 56.96 0.34 8.01
CA GLN A 187 56.70 1.66 7.41
C GLN A 187 56.18 1.52 5.99
N PRO A 188 55.31 2.47 5.51
CA PRO A 188 54.85 2.52 4.15
C PRO A 188 56.03 2.79 3.19
N VAL A 189 56.07 2.05 2.08
CA VAL A 189 57.03 2.24 1.01
C VAL A 189 56.43 3.14 -0.07
N SER A 190 57.12 4.18 -0.47
CA SER A 190 56.69 5.07 -1.53
C SER A 190 56.71 4.37 -2.89
N ILE A 191 55.63 4.54 -3.65
CA ILE A 191 55.54 4.14 -5.05
C ILE A 191 55.80 5.37 -5.90
N PRO A 192 56.95 5.44 -6.60
CA PRO A 192 57.31 6.64 -7.39
C PRO A 192 56.36 6.82 -8.56
N PHE A 193 55.80 8.03 -8.72
CA PHE A 193 54.93 8.39 -9.83
C PHE A 193 55.34 9.79 -10.37
N GLU A 194 55.99 9.80 -11.52
CA GLU A 194 56.60 11.03 -12.08
C GLU A 194 55.64 11.85 -12.95
N LYS A 195 54.42 11.33 -13.26
CA LYS A 195 53.53 11.97 -14.23
C LYS A 195 52.53 12.96 -13.61
N GLY A 196 52.77 13.37 -12.35
CA GLY A 196 51.99 14.37 -11.66
C GLY A 196 51.43 13.91 -10.31
N SER A 197 50.57 14.71 -9.74
CA SER A 197 49.90 14.38 -8.45
C SER A 197 48.72 13.45 -8.67
N ILE A 198 48.62 12.41 -7.87
CA ILE A 198 47.52 11.43 -7.92
C ILE A 198 46.30 12.03 -7.21
N ASN A 199 45.19 12.11 -7.91
CA ASN A 199 43.91 12.56 -7.36
C ASN A 199 43.16 11.40 -6.70
N THR A 200 43.08 10.26 -7.37
CA THR A 200 42.39 9.08 -6.83
C THR A 200 42.92 7.77 -7.38
N VAL A 201 42.77 6.72 -6.60
CA VAL A 201 43.04 5.34 -7.03
C VAL A 201 41.68 4.59 -6.99
N PHE A 202 41.44 3.76 -7.99
CA PHE A 202 40.21 2.98 -8.10
C PHE A 202 40.47 1.61 -8.71
N LYS A 203 39.49 0.71 -8.64
CA LYS A 203 39.60 -0.68 -9.14
C LYS A 203 38.46 -1.00 -10.09
N ILE A 204 38.80 -1.61 -11.23
CA ILE A 204 37.81 -2.17 -12.19
C ILE A 204 38.28 -3.55 -12.61
N ALA A 205 37.38 -4.54 -12.57
CA ALA A 205 37.66 -5.92 -13.03
C ALA A 205 38.99 -6.52 -12.47
N GLY A 206 39.32 -6.21 -11.22
CA GLY A 206 40.51 -6.70 -10.57
C GLY A 206 41.74 -5.78 -10.74
N ASN A 207 41.78 -4.90 -11.72
CA ASN A 207 42.92 -4.02 -12.02
C ASN A 207 42.82 -2.71 -11.26
N TYR A 208 43.96 -2.16 -10.85
CA TYR A 208 44.04 -0.85 -10.21
C TYR A 208 44.40 0.23 -11.22
N PHE A 209 43.74 1.36 -11.06
CA PHE A 209 43.93 2.55 -11.90
C PHE A 209 44.17 3.75 -11.02
N ILE A 210 44.96 4.66 -11.58
CA ILE A 210 45.29 5.95 -10.98
C ILE A 210 44.75 7.06 -11.87
N ASN A 211 44.04 8.02 -11.29
CA ASN A 211 43.64 9.23 -11.96
C ASN A 211 44.39 10.41 -11.36
N THR A 212 44.93 11.27 -12.20
CA THR A 212 45.76 12.42 -11.80
C THR A 212 44.97 13.70 -11.71
N ASN A 213 45.52 14.72 -11.09
CA ASN A 213 44.95 16.08 -11.06
C ASN A 213 44.81 16.70 -12.47
N LYS A 214 45.60 16.22 -13.44
CA LYS A 214 45.43 16.54 -14.86
C LYS A 214 44.33 15.77 -15.56
N LYS A 215 43.57 14.92 -14.83
CA LYS A 215 42.50 14.08 -15.32
C LYS A 215 42.97 12.95 -16.25
N GLU A 216 44.25 12.63 -16.26
CA GLU A 216 44.83 11.50 -16.99
C GLU A 216 44.66 10.22 -16.16
N THR A 217 44.42 9.11 -16.82
CA THR A 217 44.22 7.81 -16.18
C THR A 217 45.29 6.81 -16.60
N PHE A 218 45.77 6.07 -15.62
CA PHE A 218 46.83 5.08 -15.82
C PHE A 218 46.40 3.74 -15.18
N LEU A 219 46.62 2.66 -15.89
CA LEU A 219 46.60 1.31 -15.32
C LEU A 219 47.87 1.10 -14.49
N PHE A 220 47.69 0.77 -13.24
CA PHE A 220 48.78 0.51 -12.30
C PHE A 220 48.97 -1.01 -12.13
N ASN A 221 50.10 -1.50 -12.53
CA ASN A 221 50.52 -2.86 -12.27
C ASN A 221 51.31 -2.94 -10.97
N ILE A 222 50.75 -3.66 -10.00
CA ILE A 222 51.34 -3.80 -8.65
C ILE A 222 52.66 -4.52 -8.68
N ASN A 223 52.84 -5.53 -9.58
CA ASN A 223 53.99 -6.42 -9.57
C ASN A 223 55.30 -5.71 -9.98
N ASP A 224 55.25 -4.90 -11.05
CA ASP A 224 56.39 -4.19 -11.59
C ASP A 224 56.36 -2.68 -11.33
N GLN A 225 55.30 -2.23 -10.62
CA GLN A 225 55.03 -0.79 -10.31
C GLN A 225 54.96 0.09 -11.56
N SER A 226 54.57 -0.46 -12.70
CA SER A 226 54.46 0.29 -13.96
C SER A 226 53.11 1.00 -14.07
N PHE A 227 53.12 2.11 -14.83
CA PHE A 227 51.96 2.95 -15.09
C PHE A 227 51.73 3.09 -16.59
N ASN A 228 50.69 2.44 -17.09
CA ASN A 228 50.35 2.49 -18.52
C ASN A 228 49.16 3.42 -18.74
N PRO A 229 49.23 4.38 -19.64
CA PRO A 229 48.10 5.28 -19.89
C PRO A 229 46.92 4.54 -20.46
N VAL A 230 45.73 4.85 -19.97
CA VAL A 230 44.46 4.25 -20.43
C VAL A 230 43.47 5.37 -20.70
N SER A 231 42.83 5.28 -21.85
CA SER A 231 41.78 6.22 -22.26
C SER A 231 40.42 5.83 -21.63
N ILE A 232 39.63 6.84 -21.33
CA ILE A 232 38.25 6.69 -20.96
C ILE A 232 37.38 7.12 -22.14
N THR A 233 36.54 6.23 -22.68
CA THR A 233 35.73 6.51 -23.88
C THR A 233 34.24 6.38 -23.55
N GLU A 234 33.41 7.25 -24.14
CA GLU A 234 31.95 7.09 -24.14
C GLU A 234 31.49 6.06 -25.18
N ALA A 235 30.22 5.65 -25.12
CA ALA A 235 29.57 4.87 -26.17
C ALA A 235 29.70 5.61 -27.51
N GLY A 236 30.31 4.95 -28.50
CA GLY A 236 30.65 5.57 -29.78
C GLY A 236 32.13 5.92 -29.97
N GLY A 237 33.00 5.63 -28.98
CA GLY A 237 34.46 5.71 -29.08
C GLY A 237 35.04 7.09 -28.88
N SER A 238 34.23 8.13 -28.59
CA SER A 238 34.73 9.45 -28.24
C SER A 238 35.36 9.46 -26.85
N LEU A 239 36.47 10.19 -26.69
CA LEU A 239 37.12 10.38 -25.39
C LEU A 239 36.17 11.14 -24.45
N LEU A 240 35.97 10.59 -23.25
CA LEU A 240 35.28 11.28 -22.18
C LEU A 240 36.12 12.45 -21.68
N GLN A 241 35.73 13.66 -22.05
CA GLN A 241 36.35 14.86 -21.54
C GLN A 241 35.46 15.53 -20.50
N PRO A 242 35.95 15.74 -19.26
CA PRO A 242 35.18 16.46 -18.26
C PRO A 242 34.87 17.89 -18.74
N LYS A 243 33.59 18.24 -18.76
CA LYS A 243 33.07 19.54 -19.20
C LYS A 243 33.02 20.56 -18.07
N THR A 244 33.05 20.12 -16.84
CA THR A 244 32.95 20.96 -15.66
C THR A 244 34.22 20.86 -14.80
N ASN A 245 34.54 21.95 -14.08
CA ASN A 245 35.65 21.94 -13.11
C ASN A 245 35.32 21.03 -11.89
N ASN A 246 34.06 20.73 -11.65
CA ASN A 246 33.58 19.94 -10.54
C ASN A 246 33.28 18.47 -10.90
N SER A 247 33.93 17.95 -11.95
CA SER A 247 33.81 16.53 -12.29
C SER A 247 34.40 15.68 -11.17
N LEU A 248 33.71 14.58 -10.82
CA LEU A 248 34.06 13.70 -9.73
C LEU A 248 34.16 12.24 -10.22
N LEU A 249 35.37 11.67 -10.07
CA LEU A 249 35.54 10.23 -10.19
C LEU A 249 35.50 9.61 -8.79
N TYR A 250 34.46 8.84 -8.52
CA TYR A 250 34.22 8.26 -7.21
C TYR A 250 34.30 6.73 -7.25
N TRP A 251 35.08 6.21 -6.36
CA TRP A 251 35.16 4.79 -6.07
C TRP A 251 35.54 4.57 -4.60
N GLN A 252 35.00 3.53 -4.02
CA GLN A 252 35.42 3.03 -2.71
C GLN A 252 35.39 1.49 -2.71
N THR A 253 36.11 0.90 -1.78
CA THR A 253 36.19 -0.57 -1.68
C THR A 253 34.79 -1.18 -1.51
N GLY A 254 34.54 -2.28 -2.19
CA GLY A 254 33.24 -2.91 -2.25
C GLY A 254 32.34 -2.43 -3.41
N MET A 255 32.74 -1.35 -4.10
CA MET A 255 32.11 -1.00 -5.37
C MET A 255 32.77 -1.80 -6.50
N PRO A 256 31.99 -2.54 -7.31
CA PRO A 256 32.56 -3.29 -8.43
C PRO A 256 33.15 -2.36 -9.50
N ASN A 257 32.50 -1.23 -9.73
CA ASN A 257 32.84 -0.25 -10.75
C ASN A 257 32.80 1.16 -10.21
N PRO A 258 33.68 2.08 -10.62
CA PRO A 258 33.63 3.50 -10.27
C PRO A 258 32.46 4.20 -10.96
N VAL A 259 32.01 5.27 -10.32
CA VAL A 259 31.03 6.20 -10.90
C VAL A 259 31.74 7.51 -11.21
N PHE A 260 31.59 7.98 -12.44
CA PHE A 260 32.06 9.30 -12.86
C PHE A 260 30.86 10.24 -12.97
N ILE A 261 30.93 11.39 -12.31
CA ILE A 261 29.90 12.44 -12.38
C ILE A 261 30.51 13.69 -13.01
N ASP A 262 29.85 14.28 -14.00
CA ASP A 262 30.18 15.55 -14.57
C ASP A 262 28.90 16.33 -14.89
N GLY A 263 28.71 17.46 -14.21
CA GLY A 263 27.48 18.22 -14.27
C GLY A 263 26.29 17.40 -13.79
N GLU A 264 25.27 17.29 -14.63
CA GLU A 264 24.03 16.56 -14.34
C GLU A 264 24.06 15.09 -14.76
N LYS A 265 25.21 14.58 -15.19
CA LYS A 265 25.32 13.21 -15.73
C LYS A 265 26.19 12.32 -14.85
N ALA A 266 25.84 11.03 -14.81
CA ALA A 266 26.63 10.00 -14.18
C ALA A 266 26.90 8.85 -15.14
N TRP A 267 28.13 8.37 -15.13
CA TRP A 267 28.60 7.21 -15.90
C TRP A 267 29.14 6.12 -14.99
N LEU A 268 28.85 4.90 -15.33
CA LEU A 268 29.51 3.71 -14.75
C LEU A 268 30.71 3.37 -15.61
N LEU A 269 31.89 3.26 -15.01
CA LEU A 269 33.10 2.91 -15.71
C LEU A 269 33.30 1.40 -15.70
N THR A 270 33.54 0.81 -16.88
CA THR A 270 33.86 -0.60 -17.07
C THR A 270 35.17 -0.71 -17.85
N TYR A 271 35.86 -1.86 -17.74
CA TYR A 271 37.15 -2.06 -18.40
C TYR A 271 37.14 -3.35 -19.22
N ASP A 272 37.56 -3.29 -20.48
CA ASP A 272 37.56 -4.42 -21.41
C ASP A 272 38.94 -5.10 -21.56
N GLY A 273 39.97 -4.68 -20.83
CA GLY A 273 41.35 -5.12 -20.94
C GLY A 273 42.25 -4.13 -21.65
N SER A 274 41.72 -3.15 -22.34
CA SER A 274 42.45 -2.11 -23.08
C SER A 274 42.01 -0.70 -22.76
N THR A 275 40.72 -0.49 -22.70
CA THR A 275 40.10 0.82 -22.60
C THR A 275 39.05 0.84 -21.50
N ILE A 276 38.90 1.96 -20.81
CA ILE A 276 37.83 2.17 -19.88
C ILE A 276 36.63 2.77 -20.64
N HIS A 277 35.49 2.08 -20.57
CA HIS A 277 34.23 2.51 -21.15
C HIS A 277 33.38 3.22 -20.13
N ALA A 278 32.95 4.43 -20.44
CA ALA A 278 32.01 5.22 -19.65
C ALA A 278 30.58 5.01 -20.15
N ASN A 279 29.85 4.21 -19.46
CA ASN A 279 28.44 3.92 -19.75
C ASN A 279 27.53 4.91 -19.00
N LEU A 280 26.82 5.75 -19.73
CA LEU A 280 25.90 6.70 -19.12
C LEU A 280 24.78 5.95 -18.39
N ILE A 281 24.68 6.16 -17.07
CA ILE A 281 23.65 5.51 -16.22
C ILE A 281 22.51 6.44 -15.87
N PHE A 282 22.80 7.72 -15.56
CA PHE A 282 21.79 8.69 -15.16
C PHE A 282 22.04 10.08 -15.70
N THR A 283 20.94 10.84 -15.82
CA THR A 283 20.93 12.29 -16.10
C THR A 283 20.05 13.01 -15.09
N GLY A 284 20.24 14.33 -14.95
CA GLY A 284 19.43 15.14 -14.04
C GLY A 284 19.91 15.10 -12.58
N ILE A 285 21.22 14.84 -12.35
CA ILE A 285 21.81 14.98 -11.02
C ILE A 285 21.72 16.45 -10.60
N PRO A 286 21.17 16.76 -9.40
CA PRO A 286 21.06 18.15 -8.95
C PRO A 286 22.41 18.85 -8.85
N ALA A 287 22.55 19.97 -9.52
CA ALA A 287 23.75 20.77 -9.49
C ALA A 287 24.05 21.36 -8.09
N GLY A 288 25.33 21.60 -7.81
CA GLY A 288 25.75 22.31 -6.58
C GLY A 288 25.63 21.49 -5.30
N SER A 289 25.62 20.16 -5.37
CA SER A 289 25.67 19.28 -4.21
C SER A 289 27.11 18.94 -3.86
N ALA A 290 27.54 19.23 -2.63
CA ALA A 290 28.82 18.75 -2.10
C ALA A 290 28.73 17.25 -1.84
N ILE A 291 29.13 16.46 -2.84
CA ILE A 291 29.02 14.99 -2.80
C ILE A 291 30.07 14.44 -1.84
N LYS A 292 29.63 13.60 -0.90
CA LYS A 292 30.47 12.97 0.10
C LYS A 292 30.70 11.49 -0.18
N SER A 293 29.64 10.79 -0.59
CA SER A 293 29.71 9.35 -0.88
C SER A 293 28.70 8.98 -1.95
N ILE A 294 29.05 7.98 -2.76
CA ILE A 294 28.20 7.46 -3.83
C ILE A 294 28.11 5.93 -3.69
N GLN A 295 26.94 5.39 -3.93
CA GLN A 295 26.71 3.96 -4.10
C GLN A 295 25.82 3.74 -5.32
N TYR A 296 26.08 2.68 -6.06
CA TYR A 296 25.28 2.27 -7.20
C TYR A 296 24.86 0.80 -7.06
N SER A 297 23.57 0.55 -7.10
CA SER A 297 23.02 -0.79 -7.20
C SER A 297 22.71 -1.08 -8.66
N GLU A 298 23.52 -1.92 -9.28
CA GLU A 298 23.34 -2.31 -10.69
C GLU A 298 22.08 -3.14 -10.86
N LYS A 299 21.81 -4.08 -9.93
CA LYS A 299 20.60 -4.92 -9.93
C LYS A 299 19.31 -4.10 -9.95
N ASN A 300 19.22 -3.09 -9.09
CA ASN A 300 18.02 -2.26 -8.92
C ASN A 300 18.07 -1.00 -9.79
N ARG A 301 19.21 -0.70 -10.43
CA ARG A 301 19.48 0.53 -11.18
C ARG A 301 19.18 1.78 -10.36
N LEU A 302 19.73 1.81 -9.13
CA LEU A 302 19.60 2.91 -8.19
C LEU A 302 20.94 3.55 -7.91
N LEU A 303 21.01 4.87 -8.01
CA LEU A 303 22.19 5.64 -7.63
C LEU A 303 21.89 6.42 -6.35
N PHE A 304 22.71 6.21 -5.34
CA PHE A 304 22.63 6.89 -4.04
C PHE A 304 23.77 7.90 -3.92
N ILE A 305 23.44 9.12 -3.62
CA ILE A 305 24.39 10.20 -3.45
C ILE A 305 24.19 10.80 -2.07
N ALA A 306 25.18 10.64 -1.19
CA ALA A 306 25.24 11.37 0.07
C ALA A 306 25.83 12.75 -0.15
N THR A 307 25.23 13.74 0.45
CA THR A 307 25.74 15.10 0.43
C THR A 307 26.15 15.56 1.82
N GLU A 308 26.93 16.62 1.89
CA GLU A 308 27.41 17.16 3.16
C GLU A 308 26.32 17.87 3.98
N SER A 309 25.30 18.44 3.30
CA SER A 309 24.29 19.29 3.94
C SER A 309 22.88 19.16 3.35
N LYS A 310 22.75 18.53 2.17
CA LYS A 310 21.46 18.40 1.46
C LYS A 310 20.83 17.02 1.61
N GLY A 311 21.33 16.18 2.52
CA GLY A 311 20.82 14.85 2.78
C GLY A 311 21.20 13.82 1.74
N LEU A 312 20.29 12.85 1.53
CA LEU A 312 20.44 11.73 0.60
C LEU A 312 19.67 12.02 -0.69
N ILE A 313 20.33 11.86 -1.82
CA ILE A 313 19.70 11.89 -3.14
C ILE A 313 19.65 10.44 -3.66
N VAL A 314 18.48 9.97 -4.02
CA VAL A 314 18.26 8.67 -4.65
C VAL A 314 17.78 8.92 -6.08
N ILE A 315 18.52 8.40 -7.04
CA ILE A 315 18.18 8.50 -8.45
C ILE A 315 17.79 7.13 -8.97
N ASN A 316 16.61 7.05 -9.53
CA ASN A 316 16.04 5.86 -10.10
C ASN A 316 15.86 6.03 -11.61
N GLN A 317 16.20 5.01 -12.39
CA GLN A 317 15.92 5.01 -13.81
C GLN A 317 14.41 4.92 -14.06
N ASN A 318 13.89 5.81 -14.90
CA ASN A 318 12.50 5.71 -15.33
C ASN A 318 12.30 4.43 -16.13
N ARG A 319 11.35 3.61 -15.71
CA ARG A 319 10.98 2.35 -16.36
C ARG A 319 9.96 2.54 -17.45
N VAL A 320 9.26 3.67 -17.38
CA VAL A 320 8.24 4.09 -18.31
C VAL A 320 8.48 5.55 -18.71
N GLN A 321 7.96 5.95 -19.84
CA GLN A 321 8.16 7.31 -20.37
C GLN A 321 6.83 7.99 -20.63
N SER A 322 6.64 9.17 -20.09
CA SER A 322 5.52 10.04 -20.44
C SER A 322 5.90 10.88 -21.67
N LYS A 323 5.03 10.89 -22.66
CA LYS A 323 5.16 11.67 -23.90
C LYS A 323 3.99 12.62 -24.01
N LYS A 324 4.25 13.91 -24.05
CA LYS A 324 3.21 14.95 -24.09
C LYS A 324 3.68 16.19 -24.82
N ARG A 325 2.77 17.08 -25.11
CA ARG A 325 3.08 18.43 -25.60
C ARG A 325 3.71 19.27 -24.50
N ASN A 326 4.66 20.11 -24.88
CA ASN A 326 5.23 21.09 -23.97
C ASN A 326 4.29 22.30 -23.74
N GLU A 327 3.50 22.66 -24.78
CA GLU A 327 2.58 23.79 -24.71
C GLU A 327 1.14 23.32 -24.64
N VAL A 328 0.48 23.62 -23.53
CA VAL A 328 -0.95 23.31 -23.28
C VAL A 328 -1.69 24.63 -23.11
N ASN A 329 -2.79 24.80 -23.85
CA ASN A 329 -3.71 25.94 -23.71
C ASN A 329 -5.16 25.44 -23.65
N SER A 330 -6.13 26.34 -23.53
CA SER A 330 -7.56 25.98 -23.45
C SER A 330 -8.06 25.14 -24.63
N ASN A 331 -7.37 25.22 -25.77
CA ASN A 331 -7.74 24.51 -27.01
C ASN A 331 -6.92 23.25 -27.28
N ASN A 332 -5.80 23.08 -26.57
CA ASN A 332 -4.86 21.96 -26.76
C ASN A 332 -4.66 21.25 -25.42
N ARG A 333 -5.41 20.18 -25.17
CA ARG A 333 -5.27 19.34 -23.97
C ARG A 333 -4.39 18.15 -24.27
N ASN A 334 -3.62 17.69 -23.29
CA ASN A 334 -2.85 16.44 -23.38
C ASN A 334 -3.68 15.21 -22.97
N SER A 335 -4.98 15.35 -22.74
CA SER A 335 -5.83 14.23 -22.36
C SER A 335 -6.17 13.40 -23.58
N TYR A 336 -5.59 12.21 -23.68
CA TYR A 336 -5.80 11.30 -24.78
C TYR A 336 -6.64 10.09 -24.34
N TYR A 337 -7.39 9.50 -25.29
CA TYR A 337 -8.27 8.36 -25.04
C TYR A 337 -7.97 7.20 -25.98
N SER A 338 -8.06 7.40 -27.29
CA SER A 338 -7.72 6.40 -28.29
C SER A 338 -6.50 6.80 -29.10
N GLN A 339 -5.88 5.84 -29.74
CA GLN A 339 -4.62 6.01 -30.44
C GLN A 339 -4.42 4.94 -31.52
N VAL A 340 -3.71 5.28 -32.60
CA VAL A 340 -3.30 4.32 -33.64
C VAL A 340 -1.84 4.53 -34.01
N GLU A 341 -1.16 3.43 -34.40
CA GLU A 341 0.21 3.48 -34.89
C GLU A 341 0.22 3.82 -36.37
N LEU A 342 1.03 4.79 -36.74
CA LEU A 342 1.30 5.17 -38.12
C LEU A 342 2.46 4.34 -38.69
N GLU A 343 2.61 4.32 -40.04
CA GLU A 343 3.65 3.54 -40.72
C GLU A 343 5.08 3.82 -40.26
N ASN A 344 5.34 5.07 -39.88
CA ASN A 344 6.64 5.52 -39.36
C ASN A 344 6.88 5.21 -37.88
N GLY A 345 5.98 4.45 -37.24
CA GLY A 345 6.05 4.11 -35.82
C GLY A 345 5.65 5.25 -34.86
N ASN A 346 5.14 6.36 -35.40
CA ASN A 346 4.55 7.42 -34.58
C ASN A 346 3.11 7.06 -34.21
N ILE A 347 2.58 7.70 -33.19
CA ILE A 347 1.22 7.49 -32.69
C ILE A 347 0.34 8.69 -33.06
N LEU A 348 -0.76 8.43 -33.68
CA LEU A 348 -1.84 9.38 -33.83
C LEU A 348 -2.83 9.23 -32.69
N THR A 349 -3.13 10.31 -32.01
CA THR A 349 -4.10 10.36 -30.88
C THR A 349 -5.47 10.83 -31.36
N ASN A 350 -6.51 10.64 -30.54
CA ASN A 350 -7.85 11.17 -30.79
C ASN A 350 -7.91 12.71 -30.85
N GLU A 351 -6.93 13.44 -30.38
CA GLU A 351 -6.82 14.89 -30.54
C GLU A 351 -6.19 15.30 -31.87
N GLY A 352 -5.87 14.32 -32.72
CA GLY A 352 -5.21 14.54 -34.02
C GLY A 352 -3.72 14.77 -33.93
N ASP A 353 -3.13 14.60 -32.80
CA ASP A 353 -1.68 14.78 -32.56
C ASP A 353 -0.90 13.55 -32.98
N ILE A 354 0.23 13.78 -33.63
CA ILE A 354 1.19 12.75 -33.94
C ILE A 354 2.36 12.84 -33.00
N ILE A 355 2.51 11.83 -32.16
CA ILE A 355 3.57 11.74 -31.14
C ILE A 355 4.61 10.72 -31.60
N GLY A 356 5.86 11.15 -31.73
CA GLY A 356 6.97 10.35 -32.23
C GLY A 356 8.00 9.96 -31.17
N ASN A 357 8.91 9.04 -31.55
CA ASN A 357 9.95 8.52 -30.68
C ASN A 357 11.10 9.54 -30.46
N SER A 358 11.39 10.40 -31.46
CA SER A 358 12.64 11.17 -31.53
C SER A 358 12.50 12.69 -31.44
N SER A 359 11.31 13.25 -31.38
CA SER A 359 11.16 14.71 -31.32
C SER A 359 9.97 15.18 -30.47
N THR A 360 10.20 16.31 -29.83
CA THR A 360 9.18 17.13 -29.18
C THR A 360 8.27 17.87 -30.17
N SER A 361 8.54 17.76 -31.49
CA SER A 361 7.70 18.35 -32.52
C SER A 361 6.46 17.46 -32.76
N ILE A 362 5.31 17.96 -32.34
CA ILE A 362 4.04 17.31 -32.58
C ILE A 362 3.52 17.78 -33.94
N ASN A 363 3.54 16.90 -34.92
CA ASN A 363 2.91 17.13 -36.20
C ASN A 363 1.40 16.78 -36.11
N LYS A 364 0.59 17.43 -36.88
CA LYS A 364 -0.82 17.08 -37.02
C LYS A 364 -1.08 16.49 -38.40
N LEU A 365 -1.99 15.51 -38.46
CA LEU A 365 -2.54 15.11 -39.76
C LEU A 365 -3.29 16.30 -40.38
N PRO A 366 -3.34 16.39 -41.73
CA PRO A 366 -4.06 17.43 -42.41
C PRO A 366 -5.60 17.25 -42.32
N ILE A 367 -6.07 16.71 -41.23
CA ILE A 367 -7.50 16.49 -40.94
C ILE A 367 -7.99 17.67 -40.10
N LYS A 368 -9.02 18.36 -40.55
CA LYS A 368 -9.60 19.50 -39.82
C LYS A 368 -10.48 18.99 -38.67
N GLY A 369 -10.21 19.48 -37.45
CA GLY A 369 -11.03 19.21 -36.26
C GLY A 369 -10.45 18.19 -35.32
N LYS A 370 -11.20 17.91 -34.25
CA LYS A 370 -10.88 16.92 -33.24
C LYS A 370 -11.70 15.66 -33.47
N PHE A 371 -11.06 14.51 -33.28
CA PHE A 371 -11.78 13.23 -33.25
C PHE A 371 -12.56 13.10 -31.95
N ASP A 372 -13.74 12.50 -32.03
CA ASP A 372 -14.51 12.20 -30.82
C ASP A 372 -14.08 10.85 -30.24
N PHE A 373 -13.32 10.90 -29.17
CA PHE A 373 -12.85 9.79 -28.31
C PHE A 373 -12.29 8.55 -29.04
N THR A 374 -12.67 8.24 -30.26
CA THR A 374 -12.33 6.99 -30.95
C THR A 374 -11.62 7.25 -32.27
N VAL A 375 -10.50 6.59 -32.50
CA VAL A 375 -9.82 6.47 -33.77
C VAL A 375 -9.44 5.02 -33.99
N SER A 376 -9.84 4.43 -35.11
CA SER A 376 -9.55 3.02 -35.43
C SER A 376 -8.80 2.93 -36.75
N GLN A 377 -8.03 1.87 -36.90
CA GLN A 377 -7.29 1.59 -38.15
C GLN A 377 -7.63 0.17 -38.60
N THR A 378 -8.15 0.04 -39.83
CA THR A 378 -8.51 -1.26 -40.42
C THR A 378 -7.48 -1.79 -41.38
N SER A 379 -6.60 -0.90 -41.89
CA SER A 379 -5.44 -1.25 -42.70
C SER A 379 -4.34 -0.21 -42.50
N GLU A 380 -3.13 -0.45 -43.00
CA GLU A 380 -2.04 0.51 -42.89
C GLU A 380 -2.38 1.90 -43.46
N HIS A 381 -3.29 1.97 -44.41
CA HIS A 381 -3.65 3.20 -45.08
C HIS A 381 -4.98 3.80 -44.64
N VAL A 382 -5.85 3.08 -43.97
CA VAL A 382 -7.23 3.50 -43.67
C VAL A 382 -7.46 3.76 -42.19
N LEU A 383 -7.82 5.00 -41.87
CA LEU A 383 -8.24 5.44 -40.56
C LEU A 383 -9.74 5.67 -40.51
N TRP A 384 -10.36 5.32 -39.41
CA TRP A 384 -11.77 5.59 -39.10
C TRP A 384 -11.84 6.42 -37.83
N TYR A 385 -12.61 7.48 -37.84
CA TYR A 385 -12.81 8.35 -36.69
C TYR A 385 -14.19 9.00 -36.70
N ASN A 386 -14.66 9.41 -35.54
CA ASN A 386 -15.87 10.19 -35.39
C ASN A 386 -15.54 11.67 -35.27
N GLN A 387 -16.26 12.51 -35.95
CA GLN A 387 -16.11 13.96 -35.90
C GLN A 387 -17.45 14.63 -36.12
N VAL A 388 -17.66 15.80 -35.46
CA VAL A 388 -18.80 16.64 -35.70
C VAL A 388 -18.68 17.24 -37.12
N GLU A 389 -19.63 16.89 -37.99
CA GLU A 389 -19.69 17.44 -39.34
C GLU A 389 -20.56 18.68 -39.36
N ALA A 390 -19.98 19.79 -39.83
CA ALA A 390 -20.66 21.11 -39.82
C ALA A 390 -21.91 21.13 -40.67
N SER A 391 -21.95 20.34 -41.75
CA SER A 391 -23.08 20.26 -42.68
C SER A 391 -24.35 19.69 -42.06
N VAL A 392 -24.18 18.79 -41.05
CA VAL A 392 -25.29 18.06 -40.42
C VAL A 392 -25.43 18.35 -38.94
N GLY A 393 -24.43 18.97 -38.28
CA GLY A 393 -24.48 19.41 -36.88
C GLY A 393 -24.38 18.29 -35.87
N TYR A 394 -23.94 17.09 -36.21
CA TYR A 394 -23.73 15.98 -35.30
C TYR A 394 -22.50 15.14 -35.71
N ASN A 395 -22.05 14.27 -34.82
CA ASN A 395 -20.93 13.35 -35.06
C ASN A 395 -21.27 12.36 -36.19
N CYS A 396 -20.40 12.29 -37.18
CA CYS A 396 -20.46 11.33 -38.28
C CYS A 396 -19.21 10.45 -38.29
N LEU A 397 -19.32 9.26 -38.83
CA LEU A 397 -18.17 8.40 -39.09
C LEU A 397 -17.42 8.87 -40.33
N HIS A 398 -16.11 9.03 -40.21
CA HIS A 398 -15.21 9.40 -41.29
C HIS A 398 -14.27 8.25 -41.62
N ARG A 399 -14.01 7.99 -42.87
CA ARG A 399 -12.96 7.11 -43.38
C ARG A 399 -11.92 7.96 -44.10
N TYR A 400 -10.73 8.01 -43.54
CA TYR A 400 -9.60 8.71 -44.15
C TYR A 400 -8.63 7.74 -44.77
N ASP A 401 -8.34 7.91 -46.01
CA ASP A 401 -7.32 7.14 -46.72
C ASP A 401 -6.01 7.95 -46.74
N LYS A 402 -5.00 7.44 -46.06
CA LYS A 402 -3.70 8.12 -45.93
C LYS A 402 -2.92 8.17 -47.23
N SER A 403 -3.17 7.23 -48.16
CA SER A 403 -2.48 7.15 -49.45
C SER A 403 -2.98 8.15 -50.46
N SER A 404 -4.32 8.38 -50.52
CA SER A 404 -4.92 9.38 -51.39
C SER A 404 -5.12 10.74 -50.74
N GLY A 405 -5.13 10.79 -49.38
CA GLY A 405 -5.51 11.98 -48.64
C GLY A 405 -7.01 12.26 -48.63
N GLU A 406 -7.80 11.36 -49.16
CA GLU A 406 -9.27 11.54 -49.28
C GLU A 406 -9.99 11.16 -48.00
N THR A 407 -11.01 11.95 -47.66
CA THR A 407 -11.90 11.67 -46.54
C THR A 407 -13.28 11.38 -47.06
N LYS A 408 -13.83 10.22 -46.71
CA LYS A 408 -15.21 9.86 -46.97
C LYS A 408 -16.05 10.00 -45.72
N ILE A 409 -17.16 10.69 -45.75
CA ILE A 409 -18.06 10.97 -44.65
C ILE A 409 -19.30 10.08 -44.77
N PHE A 410 -19.64 9.37 -43.70
CA PHE A 410 -20.84 8.54 -43.62
C PHE A 410 -21.92 9.29 -42.82
N GLU A 411 -22.58 10.27 -43.41
CA GLU A 411 -23.54 11.15 -42.73
C GLU A 411 -24.73 10.40 -42.10
N LYS A 412 -25.10 9.24 -42.64
CA LYS A 412 -26.19 8.41 -42.10
C LYS A 412 -25.78 7.58 -40.85
N ILE A 413 -24.51 7.48 -40.55
CA ILE A 413 -23.98 6.77 -39.38
C ILE A 413 -23.77 7.82 -38.29
N LYS A 414 -24.81 8.02 -37.49
CA LYS A 414 -24.72 8.85 -36.28
C LYS A 414 -24.08 8.05 -35.19
N TRP A 415 -22.97 8.54 -34.60
CA TRP A 415 -22.32 7.90 -33.46
C TRP A 415 -21.88 6.44 -33.75
N GLY A 416 -21.03 6.26 -34.74
CA GLY A 416 -20.35 4.99 -34.95
C GLY A 416 -19.21 4.88 -33.96
N ASP A 417 -19.41 4.18 -32.84
CA ASP A 417 -18.47 4.25 -31.73
C ASP A 417 -17.24 3.40 -32.00
N ILE A 418 -17.36 2.23 -32.64
CA ILE A 418 -16.25 1.28 -32.73
C ILE A 418 -16.27 0.52 -34.06
N VAL A 419 -15.10 0.43 -34.66
CA VAL A 419 -14.87 -0.36 -35.88
C VAL A 419 -13.91 -1.49 -35.55
N THR A 420 -14.26 -2.71 -35.93
CA THR A 420 -13.37 -3.90 -35.84
C THR A 420 -13.37 -4.68 -37.14
N VAL A 421 -12.37 -5.53 -37.35
CA VAL A 421 -12.23 -6.38 -38.55
C VAL A 421 -12.34 -7.84 -38.15
N SER A 422 -13.14 -8.59 -38.92
CA SER A 422 -13.22 -10.05 -38.83
C SER A 422 -13.08 -10.63 -40.23
N GLY A 423 -12.00 -11.37 -40.45
CA GLY A 423 -11.64 -11.80 -41.81
C GLY A 423 -11.34 -10.61 -42.73
N THR A 424 -12.05 -10.50 -43.83
CA THR A 424 -11.97 -9.36 -44.77
C THR A 424 -13.00 -8.26 -44.48
N ASP A 425 -13.97 -8.54 -43.64
CA ASP A 425 -15.11 -7.68 -43.40
C ASP A 425 -14.87 -6.72 -42.24
N ILE A 426 -15.40 -5.51 -42.36
CA ILE A 426 -15.32 -4.46 -41.36
C ILE A 426 -16.68 -4.32 -40.70
N TYR A 427 -16.69 -4.52 -39.37
CA TYR A 427 -17.91 -4.42 -38.58
C TYR A 427 -17.91 -3.14 -37.75
N LEU A 428 -19.09 -2.55 -37.64
CA LEU A 428 -19.36 -1.38 -36.79
C LEU A 428 -20.39 -1.73 -35.74
N ALA A 429 -20.10 -1.35 -34.50
CA ALA A 429 -21.08 -1.34 -33.40
C ALA A 429 -21.37 0.10 -32.98
N ASN A 430 -22.66 0.43 -32.87
CA ASN A 430 -23.13 1.74 -32.39
C ASN A 430 -24.32 1.58 -31.44
N MET A 431 -24.86 2.70 -30.97
CA MET A 431 -26.01 2.72 -30.04
C MET A 431 -27.31 2.10 -30.61
N ASN A 432 -27.38 1.82 -31.91
CA ASN A 432 -28.58 1.29 -32.57
C ASN A 432 -28.45 -0.18 -32.94
N GLY A 433 -27.23 -0.71 -33.02
CA GLY A 433 -27.00 -2.09 -33.41
C GLY A 433 -25.62 -2.38 -33.96
N ILE A 434 -25.48 -3.51 -34.59
CA ILE A 434 -24.27 -4.02 -35.23
C ILE A 434 -24.52 -4.12 -36.71
N GLY A 435 -23.56 -3.68 -37.53
CA GLY A 435 -23.61 -3.78 -38.94
C GLY A 435 -22.26 -4.01 -39.60
N ILE A 436 -22.28 -4.21 -40.91
CA ILE A 436 -21.11 -4.37 -41.77
C ILE A 436 -20.90 -3.08 -42.57
N LEU A 437 -19.66 -2.66 -42.69
CA LEU A 437 -19.22 -1.55 -43.51
C LEU A 437 -18.63 -2.08 -44.79
N ASP A 438 -19.35 -1.81 -45.90
CA ASP A 438 -18.76 -1.91 -47.23
C ASP A 438 -18.06 -0.61 -47.58
N ALA A 439 -17.22 -0.59 -48.61
CA ALA A 439 -16.43 0.58 -49.01
C ALA A 439 -17.30 1.87 -49.09
N ASP A 440 -18.56 1.74 -49.44
CA ASP A 440 -19.46 2.85 -49.73
C ASP A 440 -20.76 2.89 -48.92
N SER A 441 -21.05 1.86 -48.14
CA SER A 441 -22.32 1.74 -47.44
C SER A 441 -22.20 1.06 -46.09
N PHE A 442 -23.17 1.28 -45.24
CA PHE A 442 -23.35 0.59 -43.96
C PHE A 442 -24.68 -0.15 -43.98
N ARG A 443 -24.64 -1.41 -43.61
CA ARG A 443 -25.81 -2.26 -43.52
C ARG A 443 -25.91 -2.90 -42.11
N PHE A 444 -27.06 -2.68 -41.43
CA PHE A 444 -27.31 -3.36 -40.15
C PHE A 444 -27.47 -4.88 -40.37
N LEU A 445 -26.74 -5.64 -39.59
CA LEU A 445 -26.91 -7.08 -39.40
C LEU A 445 -27.89 -7.36 -38.25
N TYR A 446 -27.82 -6.51 -37.20
CA TYR A 446 -28.70 -6.64 -36.03
C TYR A 446 -29.02 -5.24 -35.49
N LYS A 447 -30.31 -4.99 -35.25
CA LYS A 447 -30.79 -3.77 -34.59
C LYS A 447 -31.14 -4.10 -33.15
N TYR A 448 -30.66 -3.29 -32.24
CA TYR A 448 -30.91 -3.49 -30.78
C TYR A 448 -32.40 -3.37 -30.45
N SER A 449 -32.86 -4.20 -29.48
CA SER A 449 -34.15 -4.07 -28.86
C SER A 449 -34.32 -2.71 -28.15
N LYS A 450 -35.54 -2.37 -27.73
CA LYS A 450 -35.78 -1.10 -27.01
C LYS A 450 -34.93 -0.96 -25.76
N GLU A 451 -34.67 -2.08 -25.04
CA GLU A 451 -33.89 -2.11 -23.80
C GLU A 451 -32.39 -1.88 -24.01
N LEU A 452 -31.86 -2.32 -25.16
CA LEU A 452 -30.44 -2.15 -25.51
C LEU A 452 -30.18 -0.90 -26.35
N ARG A 453 -31.22 -0.25 -26.86
CA ARG A 453 -31.08 0.94 -27.69
C ARG A 453 -30.57 2.12 -26.87
N GLY A 454 -29.49 2.74 -27.30
CA GLY A 454 -28.86 3.84 -26.60
C GLY A 454 -27.78 3.40 -25.60
N VAL A 455 -27.52 2.08 -25.42
CA VAL A 455 -26.42 1.58 -24.63
C VAL A 455 -25.10 1.72 -25.40
N ALA A 456 -24.18 2.51 -24.86
CA ALA A 456 -22.87 2.69 -25.48
C ALA A 456 -22.08 1.38 -25.51
N THR A 457 -21.41 1.12 -26.62
CA THR A 457 -20.43 0.06 -26.79
C THR A 457 -19.04 0.65 -26.53
N PHE A 458 -18.30 0.14 -25.57
CA PHE A 458 -16.97 0.65 -25.17
C PHE A 458 -15.83 -0.10 -25.82
N ASP A 459 -16.06 -1.38 -26.16
CA ASP A 459 -15.09 -2.22 -26.83
C ASP A 459 -15.78 -3.29 -27.63
N PHE A 460 -15.17 -3.69 -28.74
CA PHE A 460 -15.78 -4.58 -29.72
C PHE A 460 -14.71 -5.42 -30.40
N ALA A 461 -14.74 -6.73 -30.20
CA ALA A 461 -13.69 -7.60 -30.71
C ALA A 461 -14.21 -8.97 -31.15
N GLU A 462 -13.56 -9.59 -32.13
CA GLU A 462 -13.78 -10.97 -32.49
C GLU A 462 -13.13 -11.90 -31.46
N ILE A 463 -13.96 -12.69 -30.78
CA ILE A 463 -13.51 -13.63 -29.74
C ILE A 463 -13.31 -15.06 -30.23
N SER A 464 -13.97 -15.43 -31.32
CA SER A 464 -13.77 -16.65 -32.07
C SER A 464 -14.25 -16.42 -33.52
N PRO A 465 -13.84 -17.24 -34.51
CA PRO A 465 -14.22 -17.00 -35.88
C PRO A 465 -15.73 -16.83 -36.05
N GLY A 466 -16.13 -15.68 -36.57
CA GLY A 466 -17.53 -15.30 -36.75
C GLY A 466 -18.32 -14.97 -35.47
N ILE A 467 -17.66 -14.84 -34.32
CA ILE A 467 -18.28 -14.46 -33.05
C ILE A 467 -17.68 -13.17 -32.55
N LEU A 468 -18.47 -12.14 -32.49
CA LEU A 468 -18.06 -10.84 -31.95
C LEU A 468 -18.55 -10.67 -30.52
N ALA A 469 -17.71 -10.09 -29.68
CA ALA A 469 -18.07 -9.65 -28.33
C ALA A 469 -18.18 -8.13 -28.26
N LEU A 470 -19.13 -7.64 -27.48
CA LEU A 470 -19.37 -6.23 -27.24
C LEU A 470 -19.33 -5.94 -25.76
N ALA A 471 -18.49 -5.00 -25.36
CA ALA A 471 -18.44 -4.46 -24.02
C ALA A 471 -19.41 -3.29 -23.89
N THR A 472 -20.42 -3.43 -23.04
CA THR A 472 -21.48 -2.44 -22.90
C THR A 472 -21.86 -2.21 -21.43
N CYS A 473 -22.67 -1.18 -21.14
CA CYS A 473 -23.30 -1.05 -19.82
C CYS A 473 -24.44 -2.07 -19.60
N GLY A 474 -24.87 -2.78 -20.64
CA GLY A 474 -25.75 -3.95 -20.50
C GLY A 474 -25.02 -5.24 -20.14
N GLY A 475 -23.69 -5.23 -20.17
CA GLY A 475 -22.83 -6.37 -19.89
C GLY A 475 -21.89 -6.70 -21.06
N LEU A 476 -21.38 -7.93 -21.07
CA LEU A 476 -20.64 -8.52 -22.18
C LEU A 476 -21.61 -9.29 -23.05
N LEU A 477 -21.83 -8.80 -24.27
CA LEU A 477 -22.73 -9.41 -25.25
C LEU A 477 -21.91 -10.21 -26.26
N ARG A 478 -22.51 -11.24 -26.83
CA ARG A 478 -21.95 -12.10 -27.88
C ARG A 478 -22.85 -12.04 -29.11
N PHE A 479 -22.29 -11.65 -30.23
CA PHE A 479 -22.97 -11.62 -31.51
C PHE A 479 -22.41 -12.69 -32.46
N ASN A 480 -23.27 -13.56 -32.93
CA ASN A 480 -22.92 -14.54 -33.96
C ASN A 480 -23.25 -13.96 -35.34
N ILE A 481 -22.22 -13.78 -36.15
CA ILE A 481 -22.36 -13.16 -37.50
C ILE A 481 -23.22 -14.04 -38.41
N ALA A 482 -23.01 -15.34 -38.41
CA ALA A 482 -23.69 -16.25 -39.33
C ALA A 482 -25.21 -16.37 -39.06
N THR A 483 -25.60 -16.32 -37.79
CA THR A 483 -27.01 -16.43 -37.38
C THR A 483 -27.66 -15.10 -37.07
N ALA A 484 -26.92 -14.02 -37.10
CA ALA A 484 -27.34 -12.67 -36.67
C ALA A 484 -28.00 -12.65 -35.29
N LYS A 485 -27.53 -13.54 -34.35
CA LYS A 485 -28.08 -13.66 -33.01
C LYS A 485 -27.20 -12.98 -32.00
N LEU A 486 -27.82 -12.19 -31.10
CA LEU A 486 -27.19 -11.53 -29.99
C LEU A 486 -27.59 -12.23 -28.68
N ASP A 487 -26.59 -12.67 -27.92
CA ASP A 487 -26.75 -13.31 -26.60
C ASP A 487 -25.95 -12.55 -25.55
N THR A 488 -26.31 -12.69 -24.28
CA THR A 488 -25.54 -12.12 -23.15
C THR A 488 -24.60 -13.17 -22.56
N ILE A 489 -23.29 -12.87 -22.54
CA ILE A 489 -22.28 -13.69 -21.82
C ILE A 489 -22.29 -13.34 -20.35
N PHE A 490 -22.27 -12.05 -20.02
CA PHE A 490 -22.19 -11.54 -18.65
C PHE A 490 -23.03 -10.28 -18.48
N SER A 491 -23.79 -10.24 -17.40
CA SER A 491 -24.51 -9.04 -16.98
C SER A 491 -24.51 -8.94 -15.46
N LYS A 492 -24.33 -7.76 -14.94
CA LYS A 492 -24.40 -7.45 -13.52
C LYS A 492 -24.98 -6.05 -13.35
N ALA A 493 -25.98 -5.91 -12.49
CA ALA A 493 -26.69 -4.65 -12.28
C ALA A 493 -25.70 -3.50 -11.95
N ASN A 494 -25.87 -2.38 -12.62
CA ASN A 494 -25.07 -1.16 -12.47
C ASN A 494 -23.56 -1.30 -12.78
N ILE A 495 -23.16 -2.33 -13.51
CA ILE A 495 -21.76 -2.56 -13.88
C ILE A 495 -21.62 -2.56 -15.40
N CYS A 496 -20.85 -1.60 -15.90
CA CYS A 496 -20.47 -1.56 -17.31
C CYS A 496 -19.24 -2.42 -17.58
N VAL A 497 -19.25 -3.22 -18.64
CA VAL A 497 -18.05 -3.81 -19.23
C VAL A 497 -17.41 -2.79 -20.14
N ARG A 498 -16.10 -2.56 -20.02
CA ARG A 498 -15.41 -1.45 -20.72
C ARG A 498 -14.30 -1.89 -21.65
N SER A 499 -13.79 -3.10 -21.48
CA SER A 499 -12.68 -3.60 -22.30
C SER A 499 -12.78 -5.10 -22.50
N ILE A 500 -12.29 -5.56 -23.64
CA ILE A 500 -12.21 -6.96 -24.03
C ILE A 500 -10.79 -7.24 -24.54
N TRP A 501 -10.23 -8.35 -24.09
CA TRP A 501 -9.00 -8.87 -24.66
C TRP A 501 -9.08 -10.39 -24.81
N LYS A 502 -8.81 -10.87 -26.01
CA LYS A 502 -8.75 -12.29 -26.31
C LYS A 502 -7.32 -12.82 -26.24
N ASN A 503 -7.14 -13.91 -25.51
CA ASN A 503 -5.89 -14.66 -25.49
C ASN A 503 -6.20 -16.16 -25.73
N LYS A 504 -5.98 -16.64 -26.94
CA LYS A 504 -6.39 -18.00 -27.37
C LYS A 504 -7.88 -18.22 -27.09
N ASP A 505 -8.23 -19.18 -26.23
CA ASP A 505 -9.60 -19.52 -25.87
C ASP A 505 -10.15 -18.71 -24.67
N TYR A 506 -9.32 -17.87 -24.07
CA TYR A 506 -9.70 -17.04 -22.93
C TYR A 506 -10.08 -15.65 -23.39
N VAL A 507 -11.19 -15.15 -22.88
CA VAL A 507 -11.63 -13.77 -23.06
C VAL A 507 -11.56 -13.04 -21.73
N PHE A 508 -10.65 -12.10 -21.63
CA PHE A 508 -10.54 -11.17 -20.51
C PHE A 508 -11.47 -9.99 -20.76
N PHE A 509 -12.19 -9.59 -19.76
CA PHE A 509 -13.00 -8.39 -19.84
C PHE A 509 -12.98 -7.58 -18.55
N GLY A 510 -12.79 -6.28 -18.71
CA GLY A 510 -12.70 -5.32 -17.64
C GLY A 510 -14.04 -4.65 -17.36
N THR A 511 -14.35 -4.44 -16.08
CA THR A 511 -15.58 -3.74 -15.68
C THR A 511 -15.26 -2.43 -14.97
N TYR A 512 -16.21 -1.55 -14.89
CA TYR A 512 -16.08 -0.31 -14.14
C TYR A 512 -16.71 -0.48 -12.76
N GLY A 513 -15.83 -0.72 -11.75
CA GLY A 513 -16.22 -0.86 -10.33
C GLY A 513 -16.39 -2.29 -9.82
N SER A 514 -16.14 -3.34 -10.64
CA SER A 514 -16.24 -4.75 -10.21
C SER A 514 -15.02 -5.59 -10.58
N GLY A 515 -13.91 -4.96 -10.97
CA GLY A 515 -12.69 -5.65 -11.37
C GLY A 515 -12.77 -6.23 -12.77
N PHE A 516 -12.02 -7.29 -13.01
CA PHE A 516 -12.03 -7.96 -14.31
C PHE A 516 -12.30 -9.47 -14.16
N TYR A 517 -12.72 -10.03 -15.25
CA TYR A 517 -13.16 -11.41 -15.35
C TYR A 517 -12.48 -12.10 -16.52
N ILE A 518 -12.38 -13.41 -16.42
CA ILE A 518 -12.01 -14.28 -17.53
C ILE A 518 -13.20 -15.17 -17.87
N TYR A 519 -13.48 -15.28 -19.16
CA TYR A 519 -14.48 -16.17 -19.74
C TYR A 519 -13.81 -17.22 -20.61
N LYS A 520 -14.22 -18.48 -20.48
CA LYS A 520 -13.82 -19.59 -21.35
C LYS A 520 -14.89 -20.67 -21.32
N ASN A 521 -15.37 -21.09 -22.47
CA ASN A 521 -16.31 -22.23 -22.64
C ASN A 521 -17.51 -22.17 -21.68
N GLY A 522 -18.16 -21.03 -21.56
CA GLY A 522 -19.32 -20.84 -20.68
C GLY A 522 -19.00 -20.58 -19.21
N LYS A 523 -17.76 -20.75 -18.78
CA LYS A 523 -17.33 -20.45 -17.41
C LYS A 523 -16.82 -19.02 -17.32
N ILE A 524 -17.33 -18.29 -16.31
CA ILE A 524 -16.88 -16.93 -16.00
C ILE A 524 -16.32 -16.93 -14.57
N LYS A 525 -15.19 -16.27 -14.39
CA LYS A 525 -14.59 -16.13 -13.08
C LYS A 525 -14.04 -14.73 -12.89
N SER A 526 -14.33 -14.14 -11.73
CA SER A 526 -13.71 -12.91 -11.25
C SER A 526 -12.26 -13.17 -10.86
N MET A 527 -11.35 -12.28 -11.28
CA MET A 527 -9.95 -12.36 -10.88
C MET A 527 -9.71 -11.69 -9.52
N PRO A 528 -8.72 -12.16 -8.74
CA PRO A 528 -8.34 -11.49 -7.52
C PRO A 528 -7.96 -10.03 -7.79
N LEU A 529 -8.24 -9.15 -6.83
CA LEU A 529 -7.85 -7.76 -6.91
C LEU A 529 -6.45 -7.55 -6.31
N ASP A 530 -5.83 -6.43 -6.69
CA ASP A 530 -4.64 -5.94 -6.01
C ASP A 530 -4.95 -5.49 -4.57
N LYS A 531 -3.91 -5.29 -3.77
CA LYS A 531 -3.99 -4.87 -2.36
C LYS A 531 -4.87 -3.64 -2.15
N ASN A 532 -4.75 -2.63 -3.02
CA ASN A 532 -5.44 -1.35 -2.89
C ASN A 532 -6.74 -1.28 -3.69
N LYS A 533 -7.12 -2.38 -4.33
CA LYS A 533 -8.32 -2.48 -5.18
C LYS A 533 -8.35 -1.49 -6.34
N TYR A 534 -7.18 -1.09 -6.86
CA TYR A 534 -7.10 -0.22 -8.04
C TYR A 534 -7.61 -0.94 -9.29
N LEU A 535 -7.44 -2.27 -9.33
CA LEU A 535 -7.98 -3.15 -10.37
C LEU A 535 -9.51 -3.32 -10.34
N LEU A 536 -10.24 -2.59 -9.48
CA LEU A 536 -11.69 -2.46 -9.64
C LEU A 536 -12.09 -1.74 -10.93
N TYR A 537 -11.18 -0.93 -11.49
CA TYR A 537 -11.40 -0.09 -12.67
C TYR A 537 -10.34 -0.36 -13.73
N PRO A 538 -10.23 -1.58 -14.28
CA PRO A 538 -9.30 -1.88 -15.35
C PRO A 538 -9.80 -1.29 -16.67
N HIS A 539 -8.89 -0.74 -17.45
CA HIS A 539 -9.22 -0.15 -18.74
C HIS A 539 -8.82 -1.01 -19.90
N CYS A 540 -7.58 -1.48 -19.96
CA CYS A 540 -7.02 -2.24 -21.07
C CYS A 540 -6.17 -3.39 -20.59
N PHE A 541 -6.06 -4.41 -21.43
CA PHE A 541 -5.18 -5.56 -21.25
C PHE A 541 -4.27 -5.68 -22.47
N VAL A 542 -2.97 -5.62 -22.25
CA VAL A 542 -1.99 -5.72 -23.34
C VAL A 542 -0.94 -6.79 -22.97
N PRO A 543 -0.77 -7.85 -23.77
CA PRO A 543 0.25 -8.85 -23.55
C PRO A 543 1.62 -8.35 -24.02
N ASP A 544 2.69 -8.82 -23.36
CA ASP A 544 4.05 -8.72 -23.88
C ASP A 544 4.57 -10.08 -24.37
N ASP A 545 5.75 -10.07 -25.00
CA ASP A 545 6.40 -11.31 -25.49
C ASP A 545 6.99 -12.17 -24.37
N ASN A 546 7.11 -11.62 -23.17
CA ASN A 546 7.69 -12.29 -22.00
C ASN A 546 6.64 -13.02 -21.15
N GLY A 547 5.39 -13.10 -21.64
CA GLY A 547 4.29 -13.82 -20.96
C GLY A 547 3.62 -13.03 -19.83
N TYR A 548 3.74 -11.72 -19.84
CA TYR A 548 3.03 -10.85 -18.91
C TYR A 548 1.87 -10.12 -19.61
N CYS A 549 0.88 -9.76 -18.79
CA CYS A 549 -0.23 -8.89 -19.16
C CYS A 549 -0.09 -7.56 -18.45
N TRP A 550 -0.14 -6.47 -19.21
CA TRP A 550 -0.16 -5.11 -18.73
C TRP A 550 -1.61 -4.64 -18.63
N ILE A 551 -1.98 -4.11 -17.45
CA ILE A 551 -3.36 -3.71 -17.15
C ILE A 551 -3.35 -2.25 -16.72
N SER A 552 -3.99 -1.39 -17.49
CA SER A 552 -4.13 0.03 -17.16
C SER A 552 -5.35 0.27 -16.27
N THR A 553 -5.25 1.26 -15.39
CA THR A 553 -6.32 1.65 -14.45
C THR A 553 -6.37 3.16 -14.24
N ASN A 554 -7.38 3.66 -13.54
CA ASN A 554 -7.46 5.07 -13.11
C ASN A 554 -6.33 5.47 -12.12
N ARG A 555 -5.54 4.52 -11.60
CA ARG A 555 -4.59 4.80 -10.51
C ARG A 555 -3.20 4.24 -10.73
N GLY A 556 -2.89 3.84 -11.94
CA GLY A 556 -1.58 3.32 -12.32
C GLY A 556 -1.65 2.19 -13.32
N LEU A 557 -0.49 1.69 -13.66
CA LEU A 557 -0.29 0.59 -14.58
C LEU A 557 0.14 -0.65 -13.80
N PHE A 558 -0.45 -1.78 -14.13
CA PHE A 558 -0.11 -3.07 -13.53
C PHE A 558 0.52 -4.01 -14.54
N LYS A 559 1.46 -4.81 -14.09
CA LYS A 559 2.03 -5.95 -14.80
C LYS A 559 1.73 -7.22 -14.01
N SER A 560 1.16 -8.24 -14.66
CA SER A 560 0.87 -9.53 -14.03
C SER A 560 1.32 -10.66 -14.93
N SER A 561 1.72 -11.78 -14.34
CA SER A 561 2.03 -12.98 -15.09
C SER A 561 0.76 -13.58 -15.69
N LEU A 562 0.75 -13.75 -17.00
CA LEU A 562 -0.37 -14.38 -17.70
C LEU A 562 -0.60 -15.81 -17.20
N SER A 563 0.46 -16.54 -16.91
CA SER A 563 0.36 -17.89 -16.35
C SER A 563 -0.29 -17.91 -14.97
N GLU A 564 -0.02 -16.92 -14.10
CA GLU A 564 -0.68 -16.79 -12.80
C GLU A 564 -2.17 -16.47 -12.94
N LEU A 565 -2.53 -15.56 -13.86
CA LEU A 565 -3.94 -15.24 -14.15
C LEU A 565 -4.72 -16.46 -14.64
N LEU A 566 -4.13 -17.22 -15.57
CA LEU A 566 -4.76 -18.44 -16.09
C LEU A 566 -4.83 -19.55 -15.02
N ASN A 567 -3.80 -19.71 -14.20
CA ASN A 567 -3.84 -20.63 -13.06
C ASN A 567 -4.92 -20.23 -12.04
N ALA A 568 -5.06 -18.92 -11.78
CA ALA A 568 -6.12 -18.42 -10.92
C ALA A 568 -7.51 -18.77 -11.48
N PHE A 569 -7.69 -18.67 -12.80
CA PHE A 569 -8.93 -19.07 -13.46
C PHE A 569 -9.17 -20.58 -13.35
N GLU A 570 -8.19 -21.42 -13.68
CA GLU A 570 -8.35 -22.88 -13.77
C GLU A 570 -8.36 -23.59 -12.40
N LYS A 571 -7.45 -23.20 -11.50
CA LYS A 571 -7.16 -23.91 -10.25
C LYS A 571 -7.76 -23.26 -8.99
N ASN A 572 -8.57 -22.21 -9.12
CA ASN A 572 -9.12 -21.47 -7.97
C ASN A 572 -8.04 -20.92 -7.01
N THR A 573 -6.87 -20.59 -7.48
CA THR A 573 -5.87 -19.91 -6.65
C THR A 573 -6.38 -18.51 -6.30
N THR A 574 -6.21 -18.10 -5.05
CA THR A 574 -6.71 -16.81 -4.57
C THR A 574 -5.68 -15.69 -4.71
N THR A 575 -4.41 -16.03 -4.97
CA THR A 575 -3.31 -15.07 -4.99
C THR A 575 -2.74 -14.95 -6.40
N VAL A 576 -2.72 -13.73 -6.90
CA VAL A 576 -2.05 -13.30 -8.12
C VAL A 576 -1.22 -12.09 -7.76
N TYR A 577 0.05 -12.05 -8.19
CA TYR A 577 0.87 -10.88 -7.99
C TYR A 577 0.66 -9.87 -9.12
N TYR A 578 0.28 -8.66 -8.72
CA TYR A 578 0.14 -7.50 -9.60
C TYR A 578 1.23 -6.50 -9.27
N HIS A 579 2.19 -6.33 -10.18
CA HIS A 579 3.22 -5.32 -10.02
C HIS A 579 2.71 -3.97 -10.48
N TYR A 580 2.63 -3.02 -9.58
CA TYR A 580 2.20 -1.65 -9.82
C TYR A 580 3.36 -0.78 -10.28
N PHE A 581 3.14 -0.02 -11.34
CA PHE A 581 3.99 1.07 -11.80
C PHE A 581 3.31 2.40 -11.53
N GLY A 582 4.06 3.35 -10.97
CA GLY A 582 3.56 4.66 -10.60
C GLY A 582 4.58 5.79 -10.84
N LYS A 583 4.47 6.86 -10.07
CA LYS A 583 5.36 8.02 -10.20
C LYS A 583 6.83 7.68 -9.99
N LYS A 584 7.17 6.76 -9.08
CA LYS A 584 8.55 6.31 -8.86
C LYS A 584 9.16 5.63 -10.08
N ASP A 585 8.35 5.13 -11.01
CA ASP A 585 8.81 4.46 -12.22
C ASP A 585 8.89 5.39 -13.43
N GLY A 586 8.58 6.68 -13.26
CA GLY A 586 8.63 7.70 -14.30
C GLY A 586 7.27 8.09 -14.88
N MET A 587 6.15 7.66 -14.28
CA MET A 587 4.85 8.16 -14.67
C MET A 587 4.66 9.59 -14.15
N GLU A 588 4.41 10.54 -15.03
CA GLU A 588 4.03 11.90 -14.63
C GLU A 588 2.58 11.92 -14.16
N MET A 589 1.71 11.21 -14.89
CA MET A 589 0.30 11.02 -14.56
C MET A 589 0.02 9.54 -14.31
N THR A 590 -0.61 9.22 -13.18
CA THR A 590 -0.99 7.84 -12.85
C THR A 590 -2.40 7.46 -13.31
N GLU A 591 -3.21 8.46 -13.70
CA GLU A 591 -4.53 8.22 -14.24
C GLU A 591 -4.45 7.92 -15.73
N LEU A 592 -4.65 6.64 -16.08
CA LEU A 592 -4.72 6.20 -17.45
C LEU A 592 -6.19 6.21 -17.92
N ASN A 593 -6.38 6.51 -19.17
CA ASN A 593 -7.70 6.59 -19.78
C ASN A 593 -8.13 5.25 -20.38
N GLY A 594 -9.44 5.06 -20.47
CA GLY A 594 -10.03 3.86 -21.07
C GLY A 594 -11.50 4.03 -21.42
N GLY A 595 -12.12 2.95 -21.86
CA GLY A 595 -13.50 2.97 -22.36
C GLY A 595 -13.61 3.56 -23.78
N CYS A 596 -12.52 3.53 -24.52
CA CYS A 596 -12.38 3.93 -25.91
C CYS A 596 -11.56 2.89 -26.64
N THR A 597 -11.74 2.74 -27.95
CA THR A 597 -11.08 1.69 -28.73
C THR A 597 -10.27 2.31 -29.87
N PRO A 598 -8.97 1.94 -29.99
CA PRO A 598 -8.17 1.15 -29.06
C PRO A 598 -7.68 2.00 -27.89
N CYS A 599 -7.85 1.51 -26.66
CA CYS A 599 -7.41 2.20 -25.45
C CYS A 599 -5.92 2.00 -25.14
N ALA A 600 -5.26 1.04 -25.73
CA ALA A 600 -3.82 0.81 -25.64
C ALA A 600 -3.33 0.19 -26.93
N LEU A 601 -2.06 0.42 -27.27
CA LEU A 601 -1.42 -0.14 -28.45
C LEU A 601 -0.15 -0.87 -28.07
N ARG A 602 0.04 -2.02 -28.69
CA ARG A 602 1.34 -2.63 -28.78
C ARG A 602 1.92 -2.30 -30.15
N LEU A 603 2.96 -1.47 -30.16
CA LEU A 603 3.58 -0.97 -31.38
C LEU A 603 4.44 -2.05 -32.07
N LYS A 604 4.72 -1.87 -33.36
CA LYS A 604 5.61 -2.76 -34.16
C LYS A 604 6.99 -2.93 -33.52
N ASN A 605 7.51 -1.91 -32.83
CA ASN A 605 8.78 -1.94 -32.09
C ASN A 605 8.64 -2.57 -30.68
N LYS A 606 7.53 -3.25 -30.39
CA LYS A 606 7.19 -3.90 -29.14
C LYS A 606 6.93 -2.96 -27.93
N THR A 607 7.07 -1.64 -28.10
CA THR A 607 6.67 -0.68 -27.07
C THR A 607 5.16 -0.70 -26.92
N ILE A 608 4.67 -0.57 -25.68
CA ILE A 608 3.24 -0.44 -25.40
C ILE A 608 2.94 1.01 -25.08
N SER A 609 1.90 1.55 -25.70
CA SER A 609 1.42 2.91 -25.46
C SER A 609 0.06 2.90 -24.79
N PHE A 610 -0.08 3.67 -23.72
CA PHE A 610 -1.32 3.89 -23.00
C PHE A 610 -1.67 5.36 -22.97
N PRO A 611 -2.92 5.75 -23.25
CA PRO A 611 -3.36 7.13 -23.13
C PRO A 611 -3.56 7.49 -21.65
N THR A 612 -3.23 8.74 -21.30
CA THR A 612 -3.40 9.27 -19.95
C THR A 612 -4.15 10.62 -19.99
N MET A 613 -4.50 11.11 -18.82
CA MET A 613 -5.06 12.46 -18.67
C MET A 613 -4.05 13.58 -19.03
N ASP A 614 -2.74 13.27 -19.12
CA ASP A 614 -1.69 14.23 -19.51
C ASP A 614 -0.60 13.55 -20.35
N GLY A 615 -0.94 13.17 -21.56
CA GLY A 615 -0.01 12.58 -22.52
C GLY A 615 -0.25 11.10 -22.81
N LEU A 616 0.76 10.47 -23.38
CA LEU A 616 0.85 9.04 -23.59
C LEU A 616 1.91 8.46 -22.67
N LEU A 617 1.61 7.34 -22.04
CA LEU A 617 2.58 6.54 -21.30
C LEU A 617 3.15 5.46 -22.22
N TRP A 618 4.44 5.49 -22.45
CA TRP A 618 5.16 4.50 -23.25
C TRP A 618 5.93 3.54 -22.35
N VAL A 619 5.74 2.28 -22.60
CA VAL A 619 6.36 1.18 -21.87
C VAL A 619 7.11 0.28 -22.83
N ASN A 620 8.40 0.17 -22.68
CA ASN A 620 9.18 -0.89 -23.34
C ASN A 620 9.24 -2.09 -22.38
N PRO A 621 8.57 -3.23 -22.66
CA PRO A 621 8.50 -4.37 -21.72
C PRO A 621 9.86 -5.00 -21.38
N GLU A 622 10.85 -4.89 -22.28
CA GLU A 622 12.21 -5.40 -22.07
C GLU A 622 13.00 -4.51 -21.11
N LYS A 623 12.78 -3.19 -21.17
CA LYS A 623 13.44 -2.20 -20.31
C LYS A 623 12.70 -1.93 -19.01
N ALA A 624 11.39 -2.08 -18.99
CA ALA A 624 10.54 -1.88 -17.82
C ALA A 624 10.66 -3.07 -16.85
N VAL A 625 11.90 -3.29 -16.38
CA VAL A 625 12.20 -4.34 -15.39
C VAL A 625 11.72 -3.88 -14.02
N PRO A 626 10.78 -4.61 -13.41
CA PRO A 626 10.24 -4.23 -12.09
C PRO A 626 11.27 -4.43 -10.97
N ILE A 627 11.30 -3.52 -10.00
CA ILE A 627 11.93 -3.81 -8.71
C ILE A 627 10.94 -4.65 -7.91
N LEU A 628 11.29 -5.91 -7.70
CA LEU A 628 10.43 -6.82 -6.96
C LEU A 628 10.70 -6.69 -5.45
N PRO A 629 9.69 -6.91 -4.60
CA PRO A 629 9.84 -6.88 -3.15
C PRO A 629 10.52 -8.15 -2.62
N ALA A 630 11.61 -8.58 -3.27
CA ALA A 630 12.38 -9.76 -2.90
C ALA A 630 13.19 -9.53 -1.60
N GLY A 631 13.76 -10.60 -1.03
CA GLY A 631 14.63 -10.53 0.14
C GLY A 631 14.01 -11.05 1.42
N GLU A 632 14.80 -11.06 2.47
CA GLU A 632 14.44 -11.60 3.78
C GLU A 632 13.55 -10.63 4.58
N ILE A 633 12.88 -11.18 5.59
CA ILE A 633 12.12 -10.43 6.60
C ILE A 633 12.96 -10.39 7.88
N PHE A 634 13.21 -9.20 8.39
CA PHE A 634 13.92 -8.95 9.65
C PHE A 634 12.96 -8.47 10.72
N ILE A 635 13.35 -8.60 11.96
CA ILE A 635 12.65 -8.02 13.10
C ILE A 635 13.46 -6.81 13.55
N ASP A 636 12.93 -5.64 13.31
CA ASP A 636 13.60 -4.38 13.67
C ASP A 636 13.43 -4.03 15.13
N ASP A 637 12.21 -4.17 15.63
CA ASP A 637 11.89 -4.00 17.04
C ASP A 637 10.91 -5.08 17.50
N PHE A 638 11.12 -5.55 18.71
CA PHE A 638 10.23 -6.48 19.38
C PHE A 638 10.07 -6.01 20.83
N THR A 639 8.89 -5.54 21.17
CA THR A 639 8.62 -5.08 22.54
C THR A 639 7.47 -5.89 23.15
N VAL A 640 7.58 -6.06 24.45
CA VAL A 640 6.58 -6.72 25.29
C VAL A 640 6.27 -5.77 26.43
N ASP A 641 5.04 -5.25 26.45
CA ASP A 641 4.61 -4.24 27.43
C ASP A 641 5.62 -3.07 27.52
N ASP A 642 5.96 -2.48 26.35
CA ASP A 642 6.93 -1.41 26.13
C ASP A 642 8.41 -1.74 26.48
N GLN A 643 8.71 -2.96 26.86
CA GLN A 643 10.08 -3.38 27.10
C GLN A 643 10.68 -4.09 25.89
N LYS A 644 11.85 -3.64 25.44
CA LYS A 644 12.56 -4.28 24.33
C LYS A 644 13.02 -5.67 24.72
N VAL A 645 12.74 -6.61 23.85
CA VAL A 645 13.15 -8.02 23.99
C VAL A 645 13.92 -8.41 22.73
N ASP A 646 15.06 -9.06 22.91
CA ASP A 646 15.80 -9.59 21.76
C ASP A 646 15.04 -10.78 21.16
N PRO A 647 14.65 -10.69 19.86
CA PRO A 647 13.89 -11.74 19.19
C PRO A 647 14.62 -13.11 19.17
N ASP A 648 15.94 -13.10 19.11
CA ASP A 648 16.74 -14.33 19.07
C ASP A 648 16.74 -15.06 20.42
N SER A 649 16.45 -14.34 21.50
CA SER A 649 16.34 -14.90 22.85
C SER A 649 14.96 -15.49 23.17
N LEU A 650 13.93 -15.22 22.38
CA LEU A 650 12.54 -15.60 22.63
C LEU A 650 12.29 -17.11 22.63
N SER A 651 13.07 -17.87 21.85
CA SER A 651 12.96 -19.33 21.79
C SER A 651 13.31 -19.99 23.12
N PHE A 652 14.03 -19.29 24.00
CA PHE A 652 14.50 -19.79 25.30
C PHE A 652 13.86 -19.08 26.48
N LYS A 653 13.27 -17.91 26.30
CA LYS A 653 12.72 -17.08 27.37
C LYS A 653 11.20 -17.05 27.31
N LYS A 654 10.55 -17.43 28.40
CA LYS A 654 9.09 -17.29 28.54
C LYS A 654 8.74 -15.84 28.86
N LEU A 655 7.77 -15.30 28.11
CA LEU A 655 7.22 -13.98 28.39
C LEU A 655 6.43 -13.99 29.70
N PRO A 656 6.31 -12.84 30.37
CA PRO A 656 5.55 -12.74 31.62
C PRO A 656 4.10 -13.20 31.47
N ALA A 657 3.53 -13.70 32.55
CA ALA A 657 2.10 -13.96 32.60
C ALA A 657 1.34 -12.64 32.65
N GLY A 658 0.29 -12.51 31.82
CA GLY A 658 -0.52 -11.29 31.75
C GLY A 658 0.05 -10.21 30.85
N THR A 659 0.98 -10.58 29.92
CA THR A 659 1.44 -9.69 28.87
C THR A 659 0.24 -9.07 28.14
N ALA A 660 0.17 -7.75 28.18
CA ALA A 660 -0.94 -6.99 27.58
C ALA A 660 -0.74 -6.75 26.10
N GLU A 661 0.49 -6.42 25.69
CA GLU A 661 0.80 -6.13 24.30
C GLU A 661 2.15 -6.74 23.89
N ILE A 662 2.19 -7.31 22.70
CA ILE A 662 3.41 -7.65 21.97
C ILE A 662 3.41 -6.83 20.70
N PHE A 663 4.39 -5.96 20.57
CA PHE A 663 4.61 -5.14 19.38
C PHE A 663 5.81 -5.64 18.60
N ILE A 664 5.68 -5.78 17.30
CA ILE A 664 6.71 -6.28 16.40
C ILE A 664 6.79 -5.36 15.20
N GLN A 665 7.92 -4.72 15.02
CA GLN A 665 8.24 -3.94 13.83
C GLN A 665 9.07 -4.78 12.86
N LEU A 666 8.67 -4.78 11.60
CA LEU A 666 9.29 -5.57 10.56
C LEU A 666 10.20 -4.72 9.68
N GLY A 667 11.37 -5.26 9.36
CA GLY A 667 12.33 -4.70 8.42
C GLY A 667 12.44 -5.57 7.17
N PHE A 668 12.42 -4.96 6.00
CA PHE A 668 12.62 -5.63 4.72
C PHE A 668 13.00 -4.60 3.65
N SER A 669 13.58 -5.05 2.54
CA SER A 669 13.86 -4.21 1.38
C SER A 669 12.56 -3.77 0.69
N ALA A 670 12.40 -2.46 0.45
CA ALA A 670 11.17 -1.83 -0.06
C ALA A 670 11.45 -0.76 -1.14
N TRP A 671 12.37 -1.05 -2.06
CA TRP A 671 12.74 -0.13 -3.14
C TRP A 671 11.69 0.00 -4.24
N CYS A 672 10.73 -0.93 -4.29
CA CYS A 672 9.56 -0.85 -5.14
C CYS A 672 8.51 0.15 -4.62
N ASN A 673 7.44 0.35 -5.37
CA ASN A 673 6.28 1.07 -4.87
C ASN A 673 5.64 0.29 -3.70
N LYS A 674 5.10 0.99 -2.71
CA LYS A 674 4.45 0.39 -1.54
C LYS A 674 3.25 -0.50 -1.91
N GLU A 675 2.60 -0.21 -3.02
CA GLU A 675 1.52 -1.00 -3.61
C GLU A 675 1.96 -2.42 -3.97
N ASN A 676 3.26 -2.64 -4.19
CA ASN A 676 3.85 -3.93 -4.55
C ASN A 676 4.18 -4.82 -3.36
N ILE A 677 4.04 -4.30 -2.14
CA ILE A 677 4.43 -5.00 -0.93
C ILE A 677 3.19 -5.69 -0.33
N TYR A 678 3.17 -7.01 -0.41
CA TYR A 678 2.12 -7.85 0.16
C TYR A 678 2.70 -8.68 1.29
N MET A 679 2.22 -8.44 2.50
CA MET A 679 2.65 -9.15 3.70
C MET A 679 1.46 -9.62 4.51
N ASP A 680 1.57 -10.83 5.03
CA ASP A 680 0.56 -11.43 5.90
C ASP A 680 1.24 -12.08 7.11
N TYR A 681 0.50 -12.22 8.19
CA TYR A 681 0.91 -13.01 9.35
C TYR A 681 -0.15 -14.00 9.77
N GLN A 682 0.28 -15.03 10.45
CA GLN A 682 -0.56 -16.08 11.01
C GLN A 682 -0.03 -16.42 12.41
N LEU A 683 -0.90 -16.49 13.38
CA LEU A 683 -0.56 -16.89 14.74
C LEU A 683 -1.07 -18.30 14.99
N ASN A 684 -0.18 -19.20 15.35
CA ASN A 684 -0.41 -20.64 15.40
C ASN A 684 -0.94 -21.16 14.05
N ASP A 685 -1.28 -22.41 13.90
CA ASP A 685 -1.75 -22.98 12.64
C ASP A 685 -3.22 -22.62 12.32
N THR A 686 -3.60 -21.34 12.47
CA THR A 686 -4.91 -20.86 12.07
C THR A 686 -5.03 -20.90 10.55
N VAL A 687 -6.19 -21.24 10.03
CA VAL A 687 -6.41 -21.39 8.58
C VAL A 687 -6.26 -20.07 7.83
N ASN A 688 -6.45 -18.94 8.50
CA ASN A 688 -6.53 -17.63 7.87
C ASN A 688 -5.28 -16.78 8.14
N TRP A 689 -4.66 -16.31 7.05
CA TRP A 689 -3.64 -15.27 7.07
C TRP A 689 -4.27 -13.90 7.26
N LYS A 690 -3.68 -13.06 8.12
CA LYS A 690 -4.08 -11.66 8.34
C LYS A 690 -3.11 -10.75 7.61
N THR A 691 -3.64 -9.82 6.81
CA THR A 691 -2.82 -8.87 6.06
C THR A 691 -2.20 -7.83 6.99
N ILE A 692 -0.91 -7.55 6.79
CA ILE A 692 -0.16 -6.50 7.47
C ILE A 692 -0.29 -5.21 6.66
N ASN A 693 -0.59 -4.10 7.34
CA ASN A 693 -0.54 -2.81 6.69
C ASN A 693 0.93 -2.42 6.42
N THR A 694 1.26 -2.23 5.16
CA THR A 694 2.60 -1.84 4.69
C THR A 694 2.64 -0.45 4.07
N ASP A 695 1.60 0.36 4.27
CA ASP A 695 1.57 1.75 3.76
C ASP A 695 2.43 2.70 4.59
N ASN A 696 2.62 2.34 5.85
CA ASN A 696 3.55 2.94 6.80
C ASN A 696 4.54 1.87 7.28
N VAL A 697 5.11 2.05 8.45
CA VAL A 697 5.95 1.04 9.10
C VAL A 697 5.15 -0.26 9.24
N ALA A 698 5.71 -1.36 8.74
CA ALA A 698 5.06 -2.65 8.84
C ALA A 698 5.15 -3.17 10.27
N GLU A 699 4.01 -3.27 10.94
CA GLU A 699 3.94 -3.66 12.34
C GLU A 699 2.88 -4.74 12.59
N ILE A 700 3.11 -5.54 13.61
CA ILE A 700 2.16 -6.51 14.14
C ILE A 700 1.97 -6.19 15.61
N ARG A 701 0.72 -6.04 16.03
CA ARG A 701 0.34 -5.86 17.44
C ARG A 701 -0.55 -7.02 17.86
N LEU A 702 -0.15 -7.68 18.93
CA LEU A 702 -0.88 -8.80 19.50
C LEU A 702 -1.24 -8.42 20.93
N TYR A 703 -2.54 -8.47 21.24
CA TYR A 703 -3.06 -8.02 22.53
C TYR A 703 -3.60 -9.18 23.34
N ASN A 704 -3.35 -9.15 24.65
CA ASN A 704 -3.98 -10.02 25.64
C ASN A 704 -3.96 -11.51 25.26
N LEU A 705 -2.82 -11.98 24.78
CA LEU A 705 -2.66 -13.39 24.45
C LEU A 705 -2.71 -14.25 25.73
N PRO A 706 -3.51 -15.32 25.76
CA PRO A 706 -3.50 -16.25 26.88
C PRO A 706 -2.15 -16.94 27.07
N SER A 707 -1.92 -17.51 28.24
CA SER A 707 -0.72 -18.31 28.48
C SER A 707 -0.67 -19.52 27.55
N GLY A 708 0.48 -19.78 26.97
CA GLY A 708 0.63 -20.86 26.01
C GLY A 708 1.87 -20.67 25.11
N ASN A 709 2.03 -21.59 24.19
CA ASN A 709 3.06 -21.54 23.16
C ASN A 709 2.49 -20.96 21.88
N TYR A 710 3.25 -20.08 21.26
CA TYR A 710 2.85 -19.36 20.05
C TYR A 710 3.90 -19.50 18.96
N VAL A 711 3.42 -19.69 17.76
CA VAL A 711 4.21 -19.65 16.53
C VAL A 711 3.61 -18.55 15.65
N LEU A 712 4.31 -17.44 15.55
CA LEU A 712 3.96 -16.35 14.64
C LEU A 712 4.72 -16.58 13.34
N ARG A 713 3.98 -16.85 12.28
CA ARG A 713 4.51 -16.96 10.93
C ARG A 713 4.17 -15.70 10.15
N ILE A 714 5.16 -15.13 9.53
CA ILE A 714 5.05 -13.93 8.69
C ILE A 714 5.50 -14.33 7.30
N ARG A 715 4.76 -13.92 6.28
CA ARG A 715 5.14 -14.12 4.89
C ARG A 715 5.09 -12.82 4.12
N LYS A 716 5.99 -12.70 3.16
CA LYS A 716 6.05 -11.58 2.21
C LYS A 716 6.12 -12.15 0.79
N LEU A 717 5.27 -11.66 -0.09
CA LEU A 717 5.26 -12.04 -1.49
C LEU A 717 6.46 -11.37 -2.19
N ASN A 718 7.30 -12.15 -2.87
CA ASN A 718 8.55 -11.68 -3.48
C ASN A 718 8.40 -11.25 -4.95
N GLY A 719 7.18 -11.17 -5.45
CA GLY A 719 6.89 -10.85 -6.84
C GLY A 719 6.22 -12.01 -7.58
N PHE A 720 6.44 -12.07 -8.88
CA PHE A 720 5.85 -13.08 -9.74
C PHE A 720 6.25 -14.50 -9.36
N GLY A 721 5.37 -15.43 -9.62
CA GLY A 721 5.55 -16.86 -9.38
C GLY A 721 4.57 -17.39 -8.34
N ILE A 722 4.08 -18.60 -8.58
CA ILE A 722 3.13 -19.27 -7.68
C ILE A 722 3.83 -19.56 -6.35
N ASN A 723 3.23 -19.10 -5.24
CA ASN A 723 3.77 -19.29 -3.88
C ASN A 723 5.17 -18.73 -3.66
N ASN A 724 5.55 -17.68 -4.38
CA ASN A 724 6.86 -17.03 -4.25
C ASN A 724 6.91 -16.14 -3.00
N TYR A 725 6.98 -16.77 -1.81
CA TYR A 725 7.00 -16.09 -0.53
C TYR A 725 8.34 -16.24 0.18
N SER A 726 8.78 -15.19 0.85
CA SER A 726 9.73 -15.26 1.96
C SER A 726 8.96 -15.44 3.26
N TYR A 727 9.50 -16.26 4.16
CA TYR A 727 8.89 -16.56 5.46
C TYR A 727 9.80 -16.16 6.60
N LYS A 728 9.19 -15.65 7.68
CA LYS A 728 9.84 -15.47 8.98
C LYS A 728 8.99 -16.12 10.04
N GLU A 729 9.59 -16.93 10.89
CA GLU A 729 8.92 -17.57 12.00
C GLU A 729 9.51 -17.08 13.31
N ILE A 730 8.65 -16.72 14.26
CA ILE A 730 9.00 -16.32 15.62
C ILE A 730 8.23 -17.24 16.56
N ARG A 731 8.96 -17.90 17.45
CA ARG A 731 8.39 -18.76 18.48
C ARG A 731 8.55 -18.08 19.83
N PHE A 732 7.46 -17.99 20.58
CA PHE A 732 7.49 -17.46 21.92
C PHE A 732 6.47 -18.20 22.79
N SER A 733 6.64 -18.09 24.10
CA SER A 733 5.71 -18.66 25.05
C SER A 733 5.36 -17.66 26.12
N ILE A 734 4.12 -17.64 26.53
CA ILE A 734 3.63 -16.80 27.63
C ILE A 734 3.43 -17.70 28.85
N SER A 735 4.04 -17.29 29.94
CA SER A 735 4.00 -18.03 31.19
C SER A 735 2.57 -18.12 31.73
N THR A 736 2.23 -19.21 32.37
CA THR A 736 0.98 -19.27 33.13
C THR A 736 1.09 -18.43 34.38
N PRO A 737 0.07 -17.62 34.73
CA PRO A 737 0.04 -16.87 35.97
C PRO A 737 0.27 -17.81 37.16
N TRP A 738 1.02 -17.32 38.15
CA TRP A 738 1.36 -18.10 39.33
C TRP A 738 0.12 -18.71 40.03
N HIS A 739 -1.00 -17.99 40.03
CA HIS A 739 -2.27 -18.45 40.63
C HIS A 739 -2.99 -19.53 39.80
N LYS A 740 -2.59 -19.78 38.52
CA LYS A 740 -3.09 -20.88 37.68
C LYS A 740 -2.12 -22.07 37.59
N GLN A 741 -1.00 -22.01 38.29
CA GLN A 741 -0.07 -23.14 38.34
C GLN A 741 -0.53 -24.20 39.33
N TRP A 742 -0.25 -25.46 39.04
CA TRP A 742 -0.69 -26.59 39.86
C TRP A 742 -0.25 -26.48 41.33
N TRP A 743 0.96 -25.94 41.62
CA TRP A 743 1.47 -25.77 42.97
C TRP A 743 0.67 -24.73 43.77
N PHE A 744 0.08 -23.71 43.07
CA PHE A 744 -0.78 -22.74 43.75
C PHE A 744 -2.09 -23.38 44.23
N TYR A 745 -2.70 -24.23 43.36
CA TYR A 745 -3.87 -24.99 43.77
C TYR A 745 -3.51 -26.01 44.88
N ALA A 746 -2.32 -26.60 44.82
CA ALA A 746 -1.83 -27.46 45.89
C ALA A 746 -1.61 -26.68 47.21
N LEU A 747 -1.07 -25.44 47.12
CA LEU A 747 -0.95 -24.55 48.29
C LEU A 747 -2.31 -24.13 48.85
N ILE A 748 -3.26 -23.77 47.98
CA ILE A 748 -4.65 -23.46 48.40
C ILE A 748 -5.27 -24.71 49.06
N SER A 749 -5.10 -25.87 48.42
CA SER A 749 -5.62 -27.13 49.01
C SER A 749 -4.99 -27.43 50.34
N LEU A 750 -3.67 -27.27 50.50
CA LEU A 750 -2.98 -27.38 51.77
C LEU A 750 -3.46 -26.34 52.79
N PHE A 751 -3.68 -25.10 52.34
CA PHE A 751 -4.22 -24.03 53.19
C PHE A 751 -5.64 -24.34 53.67
N VAL A 752 -6.50 -24.81 52.72
CA VAL A 752 -7.85 -25.23 53.04
C VAL A 752 -7.85 -26.43 54.01
N VAL A 753 -6.98 -27.42 53.76
CA VAL A 753 -6.78 -28.55 54.67
C VAL A 753 -6.24 -28.05 56.02
N GLY A 754 -5.31 -27.10 56.04
CA GLY A 754 -4.80 -26.48 57.26
C GLY A 754 -5.89 -25.72 58.02
N ILE A 755 -6.73 -24.97 57.34
CA ILE A 755 -7.88 -24.29 57.92
C ILE A 755 -8.90 -25.30 58.45
N ALA A 756 -9.19 -26.35 57.66
CA ALA A 756 -10.12 -27.43 58.07
C ALA A 756 -9.58 -28.16 59.30
N ALA A 757 -8.28 -28.49 59.32
CA ALA A 757 -7.61 -29.09 60.47
C ALA A 757 -7.58 -28.13 61.68
N GLY A 758 -7.29 -26.84 61.45
CA GLY A 758 -7.39 -25.81 62.46
C GLY A 758 -8.78 -25.60 63.00
N TYR A 759 -9.76 -25.56 62.10
CA TYR A 759 -11.16 -25.48 62.45
C TYR A 759 -11.67 -26.70 63.24
N LEU A 760 -11.24 -27.88 62.81
CA LEU A 760 -11.56 -29.12 63.56
C LEU A 760 -10.90 -29.09 64.93
N ARG A 761 -9.63 -28.62 65.05
CA ARG A 761 -8.96 -28.45 66.36
C ARG A 761 -9.63 -27.37 67.22
N LEU A 762 -10.04 -26.27 66.64
CA LEU A 762 -10.78 -25.21 67.32
C LEU A 762 -12.18 -25.66 67.69
N ARG A 763 -12.85 -26.41 66.79
CA ARG A 763 -14.18 -26.94 67.07
C ARG A 763 -14.17 -27.99 68.16
N THR A 764 -13.18 -28.86 68.19
CA THR A 764 -12.99 -29.81 69.32
C THR A 764 -12.64 -29.09 70.61
N ARG A 765 -11.90 -28.01 70.59
CA ARG A 765 -11.70 -27.13 71.76
C ARG A 765 -12.98 -26.37 72.13
N GLN A 766 -13.69 -25.82 71.17
CA GLN A 766 -14.92 -25.08 71.42
C GLN A 766 -16.12 -25.99 71.82
N TYR A 767 -16.13 -27.26 71.33
CA TYR A 767 -17.15 -28.22 71.78
C TYR A 767 -17.04 -28.47 73.30
N LYS A 768 -15.83 -28.51 73.81
CA LYS A 768 -15.62 -28.65 75.26
C LYS A 768 -15.96 -27.36 76.06
N ILE A 769 -15.94 -26.22 75.40
CA ILE A 769 -16.30 -24.92 76.01
C ILE A 769 -17.77 -24.57 75.75
N ARG A 770 -18.36 -25.02 74.63
CA ARG A 770 -19.73 -24.65 74.24
C ARG A 770 -20.80 -25.45 74.90
N GLN A 771 -20.50 -26.64 75.36
CA GLN A 771 -21.43 -27.43 76.14
C GLN A 771 -21.87 -26.69 77.45
N ARG A 772 -21.09 -25.68 77.83
CA ARG A 772 -21.41 -24.81 79.03
C ARG A 772 -22.04 -23.45 78.66
N LYS A 773 -22.08 -23.05 77.38
CA LYS A 773 -22.59 -21.75 77.02
C LYS A 773 -23.83 -21.75 76.12
N LEU A 774 -24.23 -22.89 75.64
CA LEU A 774 -25.22 -22.99 74.55
C LEU A 774 -26.70 -22.84 75.05
N GLU A 775 -26.91 -22.91 76.34
CA GLU A 775 -28.30 -22.72 76.84
C GLU A 775 -28.75 -21.24 76.96
N LYS A 776 -27.81 -20.30 76.77
CA LYS A 776 -28.14 -18.87 76.94
C LYS A 776 -28.28 -18.03 75.63
N GLN A 777 -27.87 -18.56 74.48
CA GLN A 777 -27.75 -17.71 73.30
C GLN A 777 -28.67 -18.06 72.12
N VAL A 778 -29.54 -19.04 72.24
CA VAL A 778 -30.45 -19.47 71.15
C VAL A 778 -31.58 -18.44 70.86
N ALA A 779 -31.84 -17.57 71.77
CA ALA A 779 -32.98 -16.66 71.67
C ALA A 779 -32.63 -15.32 70.89
N GLU A 780 -31.40 -14.95 70.76
CA GLU A 780 -31.04 -13.59 70.31
C GLU A 780 -30.64 -13.50 68.79
N LYS A 781 -30.28 -14.62 68.18
CA LYS A 781 -29.69 -14.56 66.87
C LYS A 781 -30.56 -14.94 65.63
N THR A 782 -31.82 -15.19 65.88
CA THR A 782 -32.74 -15.50 64.74
C THR A 782 -33.21 -14.24 63.99
N ARG A 783 -32.98 -13.08 64.62
CA ARG A 783 -33.48 -11.83 64.08
C ARG A 783 -32.52 -11.10 63.10
N GLU A 784 -31.25 -11.38 63.17
CA GLU A 784 -30.21 -10.64 62.41
C GLU A 784 -29.92 -11.19 60.99
N LEU A 785 -30.29 -12.44 60.75
CA LEU A 785 -30.02 -13.16 59.52
C LEU A 785 -31.01 -12.91 58.39
N GLN A 786 -32.13 -12.32 58.68
CA GLN A 786 -33.15 -12.00 57.66
C GLN A 786 -32.87 -10.75 56.82
N GLU A 787 -32.13 -9.79 57.39
CA GLU A 787 -31.86 -8.52 56.70
C GLU A 787 -30.68 -8.53 55.72
N GLN A 788 -29.74 -9.48 55.82
CA GLN A 788 -28.59 -9.52 54.94
C GLN A 788 -28.81 -10.28 53.62
N ASN A 789 -29.82 -11.12 53.56
CA ASN A 789 -30.12 -11.91 52.33
C ASN A 789 -30.78 -11.08 51.20
N GLU A 790 -31.48 -10.00 51.55
CA GLU A 790 -32.22 -9.21 50.53
C GLU A 790 -31.31 -8.36 49.67
N VAL A 791 -30.11 -7.96 50.14
CA VAL A 791 -29.18 -7.10 49.36
C VAL A 791 -28.37 -7.91 48.35
N LEU A 792 -28.04 -9.16 48.65
CA LEU A 792 -27.24 -10.02 47.76
C LEU A 792 -28.02 -10.52 46.54
N GLU A 793 -29.34 -10.75 46.68
CA GLU A 793 -30.18 -11.16 45.58
C GLU A 793 -30.40 -10.09 44.52
N LYS A 794 -30.43 -8.82 44.93
CA LYS A 794 -30.63 -7.71 44.03
C LYS A 794 -29.49 -7.48 43.01
N ASN A 795 -28.24 -7.66 43.44
CA ASN A 795 -27.06 -7.48 42.59
C ASN A 795 -26.87 -8.64 41.58
N ASN A 796 -27.20 -9.86 41.99
CA ASN A 796 -27.10 -11.00 41.09
C ASN A 796 -28.17 -11.01 40.00
N THR A 797 -29.37 -10.47 40.32
CA THR A 797 -30.51 -10.43 39.38
C THR A 797 -30.21 -9.48 38.19
N ILE A 798 -29.53 -8.37 38.44
CA ILE A 798 -29.19 -7.39 37.38
C ILE A 798 -28.15 -7.96 36.41
N LYS A 799 -27.12 -8.65 36.92
CA LYS A 799 -26.05 -9.23 36.10
C LYS A 799 -26.55 -10.39 35.21
N THR A 800 -27.39 -11.25 35.77
CA THR A 800 -28.00 -12.37 35.04
C THR A 800 -29.00 -11.90 33.99
N ARG A 801 -29.74 -10.84 34.30
CA ARG A 801 -30.75 -10.25 33.41
C ARG A 801 -30.09 -9.57 32.19
N LEU A 802 -28.96 -8.93 32.37
CA LEU A 802 -28.17 -8.32 31.25
C LEU A 802 -27.63 -9.39 30.29
N ILE A 803 -27.07 -10.47 30.81
CA ILE A 803 -26.54 -11.57 29.98
C ILE A 803 -27.68 -12.26 29.21
N SER A 804 -28.84 -12.41 29.81
CA SER A 804 -30.03 -13.04 29.18
C SER A 804 -30.57 -12.16 28.02
N ILE A 805 -30.65 -10.85 28.19
CA ILE A 805 -31.16 -9.92 27.17
C ILE A 805 -30.18 -9.87 25.99
N ILE A 806 -28.89 -9.75 26.23
CA ILE A 806 -27.87 -9.73 25.16
C ILE A 806 -27.87 -11.04 24.37
N SER A 807 -27.94 -12.18 25.08
CA SER A 807 -27.95 -13.51 24.43
C SER A 807 -29.23 -13.74 23.62
N HIS A 808 -30.37 -13.30 24.10
CA HIS A 808 -31.65 -13.47 23.41
C HIS A 808 -31.73 -12.57 22.17
N ASP A 809 -31.33 -11.33 22.28
CA ASP A 809 -31.49 -10.32 21.21
C ASP A 809 -30.45 -10.45 20.09
N ILE A 810 -29.34 -11.12 20.34
CA ILE A 810 -28.36 -11.47 19.30
C ILE A 810 -28.71 -12.83 18.67
N VAL A 811 -29.03 -13.83 19.50
CA VAL A 811 -29.19 -15.20 18.99
C VAL A 811 -30.45 -15.36 18.16
N THR A 812 -31.54 -14.66 18.53
CA THR A 812 -32.81 -14.78 17.82
C THR A 812 -32.79 -14.30 16.37
N PRO A 813 -32.31 -13.07 16.06
CA PRO A 813 -32.19 -12.62 14.68
C PRO A 813 -31.10 -13.38 13.89
N LEU A 814 -30.01 -13.80 14.55
CA LEU A 814 -28.99 -14.64 13.91
C LEU A 814 -29.56 -15.99 13.48
N LYS A 815 -30.42 -16.60 14.32
CA LYS A 815 -31.12 -17.85 14.02
C LYS A 815 -32.10 -17.68 12.87
N PHE A 816 -32.79 -16.55 12.79
CA PHE A 816 -33.67 -16.22 11.67
C PHE A 816 -32.87 -16.10 10.36
N VAL A 817 -31.76 -15.34 10.32
CA VAL A 817 -30.90 -15.21 9.11
C VAL A 817 -30.40 -16.60 8.68
N THR A 818 -30.00 -17.44 9.64
CA THR A 818 -29.49 -18.80 9.35
C THR A 818 -30.57 -19.70 8.77
N VAL A 819 -31.78 -19.70 9.36
CA VAL A 819 -32.90 -20.54 8.90
C VAL A 819 -33.45 -20.04 7.56
N ALA A 820 -33.60 -18.74 7.40
CA ALA A 820 -34.05 -18.14 6.15
C ALA A 820 -33.04 -18.42 5.01
N GLY A 821 -31.73 -18.30 5.28
CA GLY A 821 -30.67 -18.63 4.34
C GLY A 821 -30.67 -20.13 3.98
N LYS A 822 -30.86 -21.00 4.96
CA LYS A 822 -30.94 -22.43 4.73
C LYS A 822 -32.18 -22.80 3.89
N ASN A 823 -33.33 -22.23 4.19
CA ASN A 823 -34.56 -22.44 3.42
C ASN A 823 -34.42 -21.93 1.98
N LEU A 824 -33.69 -20.84 1.78
CA LEU A 824 -33.42 -20.26 0.46
C LEU A 824 -32.51 -21.16 -0.39
N ILE A 825 -31.56 -21.85 0.27
CA ILE A 825 -30.66 -22.80 -0.40
C ILE A 825 -31.37 -24.12 -0.71
N GLU A 826 -32.08 -24.67 0.26
CA GLU A 826 -32.67 -26.02 0.16
C GLU A 826 -33.99 -26.06 -0.62
N LYS A 827 -34.70 -24.94 -0.70
CA LYS A 827 -36.05 -24.88 -1.32
C LYS A 827 -36.13 -23.88 -2.48
N ARG A 828 -35.02 -23.54 -3.07
CA ARG A 828 -34.89 -22.49 -4.11
C ARG A 828 -35.88 -22.74 -5.28
N ASP A 829 -35.96 -23.99 -5.72
CA ASP A 829 -36.78 -24.35 -6.88
C ASP A 829 -38.28 -24.40 -6.58
N LEU A 830 -38.68 -24.30 -5.31
CA LEU A 830 -40.05 -24.31 -4.85
C LEU A 830 -40.60 -22.93 -4.43
N MET A 831 -39.75 -21.91 -4.44
CA MET A 831 -40.13 -20.55 -4.05
C MET A 831 -40.25 -19.67 -5.29
N SER A 832 -41.29 -18.84 -5.34
CA SER A 832 -41.41 -17.82 -6.37
C SER A 832 -40.28 -16.82 -6.28
N GLU A 833 -39.92 -16.19 -7.41
CA GLU A 833 -38.82 -15.24 -7.48
C GLU A 833 -39.03 -14.02 -6.55
N GLU A 834 -40.29 -13.60 -6.42
CA GLU A 834 -40.72 -12.56 -5.48
C GLU A 834 -40.48 -12.95 -4.03
N LEU A 835 -40.80 -14.19 -3.66
CA LEU A 835 -40.60 -14.69 -2.29
C LEU A 835 -39.12 -14.90 -1.96
N GLN A 836 -38.31 -15.27 -2.98
CA GLN A 836 -36.84 -15.34 -2.83
C GLN A 836 -36.25 -13.95 -2.56
N GLN A 837 -36.66 -12.95 -3.36
CA GLN A 837 -36.19 -11.59 -3.19
C GLN A 837 -36.65 -10.97 -1.87
N GLU A 838 -37.87 -11.22 -1.45
CA GLU A 838 -38.38 -10.78 -0.17
C GLU A 838 -37.64 -11.41 1.01
N THR A 839 -37.34 -12.70 0.93
CA THR A 839 -36.54 -13.41 1.95
C THR A 839 -35.12 -12.88 2.04
N ILE A 840 -34.46 -12.63 0.89
CA ILE A 840 -33.11 -12.01 0.85
C ILE A 840 -33.15 -10.61 1.44
N ARG A 841 -34.16 -9.83 1.12
CA ARG A 841 -34.32 -8.48 1.64
C ARG A 841 -34.52 -8.47 3.15
N GLU A 842 -35.37 -9.38 3.67
CA GLU A 842 -35.55 -9.54 5.12
C GLU A 842 -34.28 -10.03 5.84
N MET A 843 -33.55 -10.96 5.26
CA MET A 843 -32.25 -11.40 5.79
C MET A 843 -31.23 -10.25 5.83
N THR A 844 -31.18 -9.45 4.77
CA THR A 844 -30.25 -8.32 4.70
C THR A 844 -30.60 -7.27 5.74
N ASN A 845 -31.87 -6.94 5.89
CA ASN A 845 -32.34 -6.01 6.90
C ASN A 845 -32.01 -6.51 8.33
N THR A 846 -32.28 -7.79 8.59
CA THR A 846 -31.98 -8.41 9.90
C THR A 846 -30.48 -8.43 10.20
N ALA A 847 -29.64 -8.66 9.19
CA ALA A 847 -28.18 -8.61 9.33
C ALA A 847 -27.68 -7.17 9.62
N GLN A 848 -28.27 -6.17 8.99
CA GLN A 848 -27.95 -4.76 9.25
C GLN A 848 -28.37 -4.33 10.65
N GLU A 849 -29.54 -4.77 11.12
CA GLU A 849 -29.99 -4.54 12.49
C GLU A 849 -29.05 -5.20 13.51
N LEU A 850 -28.59 -6.42 13.25
CA LEU A 850 -27.60 -7.12 14.07
C LEU A 850 -26.25 -6.38 14.13
N GLN A 851 -25.80 -5.88 13.01
CA GLN A 851 -24.57 -5.10 12.94
C GLN A 851 -24.68 -3.81 13.78
N LEU A 852 -25.79 -3.12 13.65
CA LEU A 852 -26.06 -1.90 14.42
C LEU A 852 -26.16 -2.20 15.92
N LEU A 853 -26.84 -3.28 16.31
CA LEU A 853 -26.96 -3.72 17.69
C LEU A 853 -25.58 -4.06 18.28
N SER A 854 -24.77 -4.82 17.55
CA SER A 854 -23.41 -5.19 17.97
C SER A 854 -22.52 -3.97 18.18
N THR A 855 -22.60 -3.00 17.26
CA THR A 855 -21.84 -1.75 17.35
C THR A 855 -22.27 -0.92 18.57
N ASN A 856 -23.56 -0.86 18.85
CA ASN A 856 -24.10 -0.15 20.02
C ASN A 856 -23.68 -0.80 21.35
N ILE A 857 -23.66 -2.14 21.39
CA ILE A 857 -23.21 -2.89 22.57
C ILE A 857 -21.70 -2.70 22.78
N LEU A 858 -20.90 -2.76 21.72
CA LEU A 858 -19.46 -2.56 21.81
C LEU A 858 -19.11 -1.13 22.27
N ASN A 859 -19.79 -0.14 21.74
CA ASN A 859 -19.62 1.24 22.16
C ASN A 859 -20.02 1.42 23.63
N TRP A 860 -21.11 0.83 24.08
CA TRP A 860 -21.54 0.88 25.47
C TRP A 860 -20.55 0.17 26.41
N ILE A 861 -20.03 -1.03 26.06
CA ILE A 861 -19.01 -1.74 26.84
C ILE A 861 -17.71 -0.92 26.91
N LYS A 862 -17.33 -0.28 25.83
CA LYS A 862 -16.18 0.60 25.76
C LYS A 862 -16.28 1.79 26.73
N TYR A 863 -17.47 2.38 26.82
CA TYR A 863 -17.72 3.49 27.74
C TYR A 863 -17.84 3.08 29.20
N GLN A 864 -18.28 1.86 29.50
CA GLN A 864 -18.35 1.33 30.86
C GLN A 864 -16.97 0.90 31.43
N ASN A 865 -16.04 0.46 30.56
CA ASN A 865 -14.75 -0.06 31.02
C ASN A 865 -13.60 0.97 30.98
N GLU A 866 -13.75 2.07 30.27
CA GLU A 866 -12.72 3.10 30.22
C GLU A 866 -13.01 4.18 31.24
N ASN A 867 -12.29 4.16 32.36
CA ASN A 867 -12.13 5.31 33.29
C ASN A 867 -11.38 6.48 32.61
N ARG A 868 -11.58 6.71 31.33
CA ARG A 868 -11.05 7.89 30.63
C ARG A 868 -12.00 9.05 30.85
N ARG A 869 -11.47 10.12 31.41
CA ARG A 869 -12.12 11.43 31.46
C ARG A 869 -12.45 11.87 30.06
N LEU A 870 -13.68 11.59 29.61
CA LEU A 870 -14.24 12.22 28.41
C LEU A 870 -14.20 13.72 28.67
N ALA A 871 -13.57 14.47 27.79
CA ALA A 871 -13.56 15.93 27.90
C ALA A 871 -14.80 16.48 27.21
N LYS A 872 -15.47 17.43 27.85
CA LYS A 872 -16.52 18.20 27.19
C LYS A 872 -15.87 19.12 26.16
N GLU A 873 -16.37 19.15 24.96
CA GLU A 873 -15.90 19.99 23.85
C GLU A 873 -17.00 20.94 23.37
N THR A 874 -16.62 22.04 22.76
CA THR A 874 -17.56 23.01 22.19
C THR A 874 -17.83 22.64 20.74
N PHE A 875 -19.09 22.47 20.40
CA PHE A 875 -19.49 22.11 19.04
C PHE A 875 -20.87 22.73 18.72
N ASN A 876 -21.12 22.80 17.42
CA ASN A 876 -22.40 23.30 16.90
C ASN A 876 -23.44 22.17 16.88
N VAL A 877 -24.58 22.43 17.55
CA VAL A 877 -25.68 21.46 17.67
C VAL A 877 -26.37 21.24 16.33
N HIS A 878 -26.51 22.28 15.52
CA HIS A 878 -27.12 22.17 14.20
C HIS A 878 -26.33 21.23 13.28
N GLU A 879 -24.98 21.32 13.30
CA GLU A 879 -24.11 20.47 12.52
C GLU A 879 -24.14 19.02 13.03
N LEU A 880 -24.13 18.82 14.34
CA LEU A 880 -24.26 17.51 14.95
C LEU A 880 -25.57 16.84 14.51
N VAL A 881 -26.67 17.56 14.58
CA VAL A 881 -27.99 17.09 14.14
C VAL A 881 -27.98 16.76 12.66
N ASN A 882 -27.38 17.59 11.81
CA ASN A 882 -27.26 17.29 10.37
C ASN A 882 -26.48 16.03 10.08
N GLN A 883 -25.42 15.77 10.82
CA GLN A 883 -24.68 14.50 10.70
C GLN A 883 -25.57 13.30 11.01
N VAL A 884 -26.36 13.37 12.07
CA VAL A 884 -27.28 12.28 12.45
C VAL A 884 -28.41 12.13 11.43
N LEU A 885 -28.99 13.22 10.98
CA LEU A 885 -30.04 13.22 9.96
C LEU A 885 -29.53 12.71 8.62
N GLY A 886 -28.26 13.02 8.25
CA GLY A 886 -27.60 12.51 7.06
C GLY A 886 -27.56 10.97 7.02
N VAL A 887 -27.28 10.35 8.17
CA VAL A 887 -27.26 8.89 8.30
C VAL A 887 -28.66 8.29 8.24
N LEU A 888 -29.65 8.94 8.83
CA LEU A 888 -31.02 8.43 8.96
C LEU A 888 -31.95 8.77 7.78
N ASN A 889 -31.52 9.66 6.88
CA ASN A 889 -32.34 10.15 5.80
C ASN A 889 -32.80 9.05 4.82
N SER A 890 -31.94 8.04 4.56
CA SER A 890 -32.31 6.90 3.71
C SER A 890 -33.40 6.05 4.37
N LEU A 891 -33.30 5.85 5.68
CA LEU A 891 -34.27 5.07 6.46
C LEU A 891 -35.62 5.80 6.56
N ALA A 892 -35.59 7.11 6.75
CA ALA A 892 -36.78 7.93 6.80
C ALA A 892 -37.50 7.97 5.43
N ARG A 893 -36.77 8.13 4.35
CA ARG A 893 -37.33 8.10 2.97
C ARG A 893 -37.98 6.78 2.61
N GLN A 894 -37.43 5.66 3.04
CA GLN A 894 -38.07 4.35 2.84
C GLN A 894 -39.44 4.24 3.48
N LYS A 895 -39.70 5.03 4.55
CA LYS A 895 -40.97 5.09 5.26
C LYS A 895 -41.82 6.31 4.89
N ASN A 896 -41.46 7.06 3.84
CA ASN A 896 -42.11 8.30 3.43
C ASN A 896 -42.20 9.36 4.57
N LEU A 897 -41.17 9.42 5.41
CA LEU A 897 -41.05 10.37 6.50
C LEU A 897 -40.12 11.51 6.10
N THR A 898 -40.44 12.71 6.53
CA THR A 898 -39.59 13.90 6.33
C THR A 898 -38.88 14.24 7.65
N LEU A 899 -37.55 14.31 7.59
CA LEU A 899 -36.74 14.75 8.73
C LEU A 899 -36.41 16.23 8.59
N VAL A 900 -36.74 17.00 9.62
CA VAL A 900 -36.57 18.46 9.62
C VAL A 900 -35.65 18.89 10.77
N ASN A 901 -34.53 19.52 10.40
CA ASN A 901 -33.66 20.17 11.38
C ASN A 901 -34.08 21.61 11.59
N ASN A 902 -34.74 21.89 12.72
CA ASN A 902 -35.17 23.23 13.13
C ASN A 902 -34.32 23.77 14.30
N VAL A 903 -33.04 23.33 14.35
CA VAL A 903 -32.07 23.86 15.32
C VAL A 903 -31.42 25.11 14.73
N ASN A 904 -31.25 26.16 15.54
CA ASN A 904 -30.56 27.36 15.10
C ASN A 904 -29.13 27.04 14.66
N SER A 905 -28.74 27.49 13.46
CA SER A 905 -27.45 27.26 12.85
C SER A 905 -26.25 27.75 13.68
N ASN A 906 -26.46 28.69 14.57
CA ASN A 906 -25.43 29.29 15.42
C ASN A 906 -25.43 28.75 16.85
N LEU A 907 -26.17 27.71 17.15
CA LEU A 907 -26.27 27.16 18.51
C LEU A 907 -25.05 26.31 18.82
N GLU A 908 -24.11 26.83 19.59
CA GLU A 908 -23.00 26.12 20.16
C GLU A 908 -23.24 25.71 21.61
N ILE A 909 -22.81 24.51 21.97
CA ILE A 909 -22.83 24.04 23.36
C ILE A 909 -21.49 23.40 23.72
N ARG A 910 -21.14 23.40 25.00
CA ARG A 910 -20.02 22.65 25.54
C ARG A 910 -20.54 21.42 26.26
N GLN A 911 -20.38 20.27 25.61
CA GLN A 911 -20.86 18.99 26.15
C GLN A 911 -20.04 17.82 25.54
N PHE A 912 -20.33 16.61 25.90
CA PHE A 912 -19.75 15.42 25.32
C PHE A 912 -20.34 15.17 23.93
N PHE A 913 -19.55 15.33 22.89
CA PHE A 913 -20.00 15.25 21.50
C PHE A 913 -20.57 13.88 21.14
N GLU A 914 -19.77 12.82 21.29
CA GLU A 914 -20.18 11.47 20.90
C GLU A 914 -21.36 10.92 21.74
N PRO A 915 -21.39 11.07 23.06
CA PRO A 915 -22.56 10.71 23.88
C PRO A 915 -23.85 11.41 23.45
N LEU A 916 -23.78 12.70 23.15
CA LEU A 916 -24.95 13.45 22.70
C LEU A 916 -25.38 13.01 21.28
N LYS A 917 -24.45 12.74 20.42
CA LYS A 917 -24.70 12.21 19.06
C LYS A 917 -25.43 10.87 19.12
N ILE A 918 -24.96 9.94 19.97
CA ILE A 918 -25.58 8.64 20.17
C ILE A 918 -26.98 8.79 20.78
N LEU A 919 -27.15 9.70 21.68
CA LEU A 919 -28.47 10.00 22.32
C LEU A 919 -29.48 10.47 21.25
N ILE A 920 -29.10 11.49 20.45
CA ILE A 920 -29.95 12.02 19.38
C ILE A 920 -30.24 10.93 18.32
N TYR A 921 -29.24 10.14 17.96
CA TYR A 921 -29.41 9.05 17.02
C TYR A 921 -30.46 8.04 17.50
N ASN A 922 -30.38 7.62 18.77
CA ASN A 922 -31.35 6.67 19.34
C ASN A 922 -32.78 7.26 19.37
N LEU A 923 -32.93 8.52 19.72
CA LEU A 923 -34.23 9.16 19.75
C LEU A 923 -34.84 9.32 18.35
N LEU A 924 -34.05 9.76 17.37
CA LEU A 924 -34.53 9.88 15.99
C LEU A 924 -34.83 8.53 15.37
N THR A 925 -34.04 7.51 15.66
CA THR A 925 -34.32 6.14 15.21
C THR A 925 -35.62 5.62 15.79
N ASN A 926 -35.90 5.89 17.07
CA ASN A 926 -37.18 5.55 17.69
C ASN A 926 -38.31 6.30 17.01
N ALA A 927 -38.19 7.62 16.78
CA ALA A 927 -39.18 8.40 16.09
C ALA A 927 -39.51 7.87 14.69
N ILE A 928 -38.46 7.45 13.89
CA ILE A 928 -38.63 6.84 12.57
C ILE A 928 -39.32 5.48 12.70
N ASN A 929 -38.95 4.68 13.70
CA ASN A 929 -39.51 3.34 13.84
C ASN A 929 -40.99 3.35 14.20
N PHE A 930 -41.45 4.33 14.99
CA PHE A 930 -42.82 4.43 15.47
C PHE A 930 -43.69 5.38 14.67
N SER A 931 -43.16 5.97 13.56
CA SER A 931 -43.93 6.82 12.63
C SER A 931 -44.15 6.07 11.30
N GLU A 932 -45.34 6.23 10.70
CA GLU A 932 -45.68 5.64 9.39
C GLU A 932 -45.70 6.67 8.28
N LYS A 933 -46.03 7.89 8.57
CA LYS A 933 -46.06 9.04 7.65
C LYS A 933 -45.95 10.34 8.47
N GLY A 934 -45.60 11.42 7.85
CA GLY A 934 -45.51 12.74 8.46
C GLY A 934 -44.08 13.24 8.61
N SER A 935 -43.86 14.16 9.50
CA SER A 935 -42.57 14.81 9.73
C SER A 935 -42.00 14.49 11.11
N ILE A 936 -40.71 14.33 11.19
CA ILE A 936 -39.97 14.28 12.44
C ILE A 936 -39.13 15.53 12.54
N ILE A 937 -39.41 16.33 13.56
CA ILE A 937 -38.78 17.64 13.72
C ILE A 937 -37.84 17.58 14.93
N ILE A 938 -36.61 17.95 14.71
CA ILE A 938 -35.68 18.19 15.80
C ILE A 938 -35.40 19.69 15.91
N SER A 939 -35.58 20.24 17.12
CA SER A 939 -35.34 21.63 17.43
C SER A 939 -34.54 21.76 18.73
N ALA A 940 -33.94 22.92 18.93
CA ALA A 940 -33.26 23.22 20.19
C ALA A 940 -33.59 24.64 20.64
N ARG A 941 -33.87 24.77 21.94
CA ARG A 941 -34.14 26.05 22.58
C ARG A 941 -33.04 26.36 23.59
N PRO A 942 -32.27 27.43 23.38
CA PRO A 942 -31.35 27.88 24.40
C PRO A 942 -32.08 28.47 25.59
N GLY A 943 -31.66 28.17 26.78
CA GLY A 943 -32.09 28.78 28.03
C GLY A 943 -30.89 29.22 28.86
N ASP A 944 -31.11 29.91 29.98
CA ASP A 944 -30.03 30.52 30.80
C ASP A 944 -29.06 29.51 31.43
N GLU A 945 -29.52 28.35 31.83
CA GLU A 945 -28.72 27.30 32.48
C GLU A 945 -28.79 25.95 31.76
N ARG A 946 -29.66 25.79 30.77
CA ARG A 946 -29.89 24.52 30.08
C ARG A 946 -30.27 24.77 28.65
N VAL A 947 -29.78 23.94 27.77
CA VAL A 947 -30.28 23.82 26.40
C VAL A 947 -31.28 22.67 26.34
N THR A 948 -32.44 22.93 25.78
CA THR A 948 -33.47 21.92 25.57
C THR A 948 -33.44 21.46 24.11
N ILE A 949 -33.12 20.21 23.88
CA ILE A 949 -33.24 19.58 22.56
C ILE A 949 -34.58 18.83 22.54
N ILE A 950 -35.36 19.09 21.51
CA ILE A 950 -36.73 18.55 21.38
C ILE A 950 -36.77 17.73 20.08
N VAL A 951 -37.18 16.47 20.20
CA VAL A 951 -37.48 15.60 19.06
C VAL A 951 -38.99 15.35 19.08
N GLN A 952 -39.65 15.70 18.01
CA GLN A 952 -41.08 15.56 17.85
C GLN A 952 -41.39 14.72 16.62
N ASP A 953 -42.21 13.71 16.80
CA ASP A 953 -42.75 12.85 15.74
C ASP A 953 -44.27 12.88 15.71
N GLU A 954 -44.84 12.53 14.59
CA GLU A 954 -46.28 12.36 14.37
C GLU A 954 -46.66 10.87 14.36
N GLY A 955 -45.96 10.06 15.16
CA GLY A 955 -46.07 8.60 15.16
C GLY A 955 -47.28 8.12 16.01
N ALA A 956 -47.25 6.83 16.32
CA ALA A 956 -48.34 6.11 17.02
C ALA A 956 -48.57 6.63 18.43
N GLY A 957 -47.64 7.41 19.02
CA GLY A 957 -47.72 7.92 20.39
C GLY A 957 -47.74 6.78 21.45
N MET A 958 -47.79 7.20 22.69
CA MET A 958 -47.76 6.29 23.85
C MET A 958 -48.97 6.49 24.74
N THR A 959 -49.40 5.42 25.41
CA THR A 959 -50.44 5.48 26.43
C THR A 959 -49.87 6.07 27.75
N PRO A 960 -50.72 6.66 28.62
CA PRO A 960 -50.26 7.14 29.93
C PRO A 960 -49.57 6.08 30.79
N GLU A 961 -49.98 4.80 30.62
CA GLU A 961 -49.38 3.68 31.32
C GLU A 961 -47.99 3.36 30.81
N GLN A 962 -47.74 3.44 29.49
CA GLN A 962 -46.44 3.25 28.89
C GLN A 962 -45.48 4.37 29.35
N ILE A 963 -45.91 5.60 29.37
CA ILE A 963 -45.12 6.75 29.86
C ILE A 963 -44.78 6.59 31.35
N LYS A 964 -45.78 6.12 32.17
CA LYS A 964 -45.57 5.86 33.61
C LYS A 964 -44.53 4.75 33.82
N ASN A 965 -44.59 3.71 33.06
CA ASN A 965 -43.64 2.58 33.14
C ASN A 965 -42.24 2.97 32.73
N ILE A 966 -42.10 3.84 31.72
CA ILE A 966 -40.84 4.42 31.31
C ILE A 966 -40.22 5.28 32.40
N ARG A 967 -41.06 6.05 33.12
CA ARG A 967 -40.64 6.91 34.23
C ARG A 967 -40.32 6.15 35.52
N ALA A 968 -41.00 5.01 35.76
CA ALA A 968 -40.89 4.25 37.03
C ALA A 968 -39.80 3.20 37.07
N ASP A 969 -38.92 3.13 36.09
CA ASP A 969 -37.87 2.09 35.93
C ASP A 969 -38.40 0.63 35.92
N GLN A 970 -39.68 0.43 35.81
CA GLN A 970 -40.28 -0.86 35.70
C GLN A 970 -40.44 -1.27 34.23
N PHE A 971 -39.35 -1.84 33.67
CA PHE A 971 -39.38 -2.43 32.34
C PHE A 971 -40.15 -3.71 32.36
N ILE A 972 -41.38 -3.68 31.94
CA ILE A 972 -42.09 -4.86 31.48
C ILE A 972 -41.57 -5.12 30.07
N VAL A 973 -40.78 -6.15 29.89
CA VAL A 973 -40.65 -6.83 28.60
C VAL A 973 -42.07 -7.29 28.29
N SER A 974 -42.79 -6.51 27.50
CA SER A 974 -44.12 -6.86 27.07
C SER A 974 -44.03 -8.12 26.24
N SER A 975 -44.28 -9.27 26.89
CA SER A 975 -44.73 -10.45 26.21
C SER A 975 -45.88 -10.12 25.27
N ALA A 976 -45.74 -10.55 24.04
CA ALA A 976 -46.75 -10.95 23.05
C ALA A 976 -48.12 -10.24 23.16
N ASN A 977 -48.40 -9.60 22.08
CA ASN A 977 -49.64 -9.20 21.45
C ASN A 977 -49.84 -7.69 21.40
N ILE A 978 -49.59 -7.20 20.25
CA ILE A 978 -50.30 -6.25 19.39
C ILE A 978 -49.28 -5.65 18.44
N ASP A 979 -49.42 -5.99 17.16
CA ASP A 979 -48.71 -5.44 16.00
C ASP A 979 -47.17 -5.58 15.99
N ASN A 980 -46.67 -6.47 15.20
CA ASN A 980 -45.37 -6.81 14.61
C ASN A 980 -44.26 -5.74 14.58
N ARG A 981 -44.14 -4.84 15.56
CA ARG A 981 -43.09 -3.79 15.67
C ARG A 981 -42.29 -4.01 16.96
N LYS A 982 -41.22 -4.82 16.85
CA LYS A 982 -40.24 -5.07 17.91
C LYS A 982 -39.36 -3.84 18.13
N GLY A 983 -39.48 -3.17 19.24
CA GLY A 983 -38.46 -2.27 19.77
C GLY A 983 -37.59 -2.97 20.80
N ASN A 984 -36.30 -3.15 20.53
CA ASN A 984 -35.34 -3.74 21.47
C ASN A 984 -35.13 -2.78 22.64
N GLY A 985 -35.55 -3.15 23.87
CA GLY A 985 -35.47 -2.34 25.08
C GLY A 985 -34.08 -1.78 25.46
N LEU A 986 -33.01 -2.15 24.75
CA LEU A 986 -31.64 -1.68 24.92
C LEU A 986 -31.45 -0.19 24.62
N GLY A 987 -32.15 0.36 23.63
CA GLY A 987 -32.02 1.77 23.26
C GLY A 987 -32.31 2.73 24.42
N TYR A 988 -33.24 2.40 25.27
CA TYR A 988 -33.61 3.24 26.42
C TYR A 988 -32.62 3.11 27.58
N LEU A 989 -32.05 1.94 27.82
CA LEU A 989 -30.97 1.75 28.79
C LEU A 989 -29.75 2.60 28.43
N ILE A 990 -29.39 2.62 27.15
CA ILE A 990 -28.31 3.45 26.63
C ILE A 990 -28.63 4.95 26.81
N ILE A 991 -29.86 5.36 26.48
CA ILE A 991 -30.33 6.72 26.67
C ILE A 991 -30.20 7.14 28.15
N LYS A 992 -30.60 6.29 29.10
CA LYS A 992 -30.51 6.57 30.51
C LYS A 992 -29.07 6.72 31.01
N ASP A 993 -28.19 5.84 30.62
CA ASP A 993 -26.79 5.91 31.02
C ASP A 993 -26.09 7.16 30.43
N LEU A 994 -26.42 7.49 29.17
CA LEU A 994 -25.91 8.71 28.54
C LEU A 994 -26.44 9.97 29.20
N LEU A 995 -27.73 10.02 29.56
CA LEU A 995 -28.32 11.13 30.30
C LEU A 995 -27.64 11.34 31.66
N LYS A 996 -27.42 10.23 32.39
CA LYS A 996 -26.71 10.27 33.69
C LYS A 996 -25.27 10.78 33.54
N MET A 997 -24.60 10.34 32.51
CA MET A 997 -23.23 10.78 32.23
C MET A 997 -23.14 12.26 31.87
N MET A 998 -24.14 12.79 31.17
CA MET A 998 -24.20 14.19 30.75
C MET A 998 -24.85 15.11 31.79
N ASP A 999 -25.29 14.57 32.95
CA ASP A 999 -26.12 15.25 33.96
C ASP A 999 -27.38 15.85 33.36
N ALA A 1000 -27.93 15.17 32.38
CA ALA A 1000 -29.10 15.58 31.61
C ALA A 1000 -30.37 14.85 32.10
N SER A 1001 -31.48 15.46 31.85
CA SER A 1001 -32.78 14.87 32.12
C SER A 1001 -33.66 14.82 30.88
N LEU A 1002 -34.58 13.87 30.85
CA LEU A 1002 -35.46 13.63 29.73
C LEU A 1002 -36.91 13.76 30.17
N HIS A 1003 -37.72 14.42 29.36
CA HIS A 1003 -39.17 14.50 29.53
C HIS A 1003 -39.85 13.99 28.26
N ILE A 1004 -40.88 13.18 28.44
CA ILE A 1004 -41.67 12.63 27.33
C ILE A 1004 -43.10 13.10 27.47
N ASP A 1005 -43.62 13.71 26.41
CA ASP A 1005 -45.03 14.08 26.24
C ASP A 1005 -45.57 13.36 25.01
N SER A 1006 -46.54 12.52 25.19
CA SER A 1006 -47.04 11.65 24.12
C SER A 1006 -48.49 11.29 24.37
N GLU A 1007 -49.28 11.30 23.31
CA GLU A 1007 -50.65 10.87 23.29
C GLU A 1007 -50.91 9.90 22.16
N LYS A 1008 -51.58 8.77 22.46
CA LYS A 1008 -51.81 7.71 21.49
C LYS A 1008 -52.51 8.23 20.25
N GLY A 1009 -51.87 8.04 19.08
CA GLY A 1009 -52.36 8.48 17.78
C GLY A 1009 -52.05 9.95 17.39
N LYS A 1010 -51.37 10.71 18.28
CA LYS A 1010 -50.97 12.10 18.01
C LYS A 1010 -49.46 12.35 17.99
N GLY A 1011 -48.67 11.28 18.16
CA GLY A 1011 -47.21 11.34 18.14
C GLY A 1011 -46.55 11.49 19.50
N THR A 1012 -45.23 11.69 19.49
CA THR A 1012 -44.41 11.83 20.69
C THR A 1012 -43.52 13.06 20.60
N THR A 1013 -43.41 13.77 21.72
CA THR A 1013 -42.43 14.83 21.91
C THR A 1013 -41.49 14.44 23.04
N VAL A 1014 -40.21 14.28 22.72
CA VAL A 1014 -39.14 14.00 23.68
C VAL A 1014 -38.29 15.26 23.87
N SER A 1015 -38.24 15.74 25.08
CA SER A 1015 -37.43 16.91 25.47
C SER A 1015 -36.26 16.49 26.35
N ILE A 1016 -35.04 16.81 25.93
CA ILE A 1016 -33.78 16.56 26.65
C ILE A 1016 -33.32 17.89 27.24
N PHE A 1017 -33.14 17.95 28.53
CA PHE A 1017 -32.62 19.11 29.22
C PHE A 1017 -31.14 18.90 29.52
N LEU A 1018 -30.30 19.59 28.79
CA LEU A 1018 -28.83 19.52 28.89
C LEU A 1018 -28.31 20.71 29.69
N PRO A 1019 -27.59 20.49 30.79
CA PRO A 1019 -26.92 21.57 31.47
C PRO A 1019 -25.82 22.16 30.59
N VAL A 1020 -25.72 23.45 30.52
CA VAL A 1020 -24.69 24.18 29.77
C VAL A 1020 -23.78 24.88 30.75
N GLU A 1021 -22.49 24.63 30.70
CA GLU A 1021 -21.51 25.41 31.45
C GLU A 1021 -21.41 26.80 30.81
N LYS A 1022 -21.69 27.87 31.60
CA LYS A 1022 -21.47 29.24 31.15
C LYS A 1022 -19.98 29.42 30.79
N LYS A 1023 -19.68 30.04 29.62
CA LYS A 1023 -18.34 30.47 29.22
C LYS A 1023 -17.69 31.36 30.27
#